data_1fc6544a850d12dad2ad0a0fad9007cc
#
_entry.id   1fc6544a850d12dad2ad0a0fad9007cc
#
_cell.length_a   1.000
_cell.length_b   1.000
_cell.length_c   1.000
_cell.angle_alpha   90.00
_cell.angle_beta   90.00
_cell.angle_gamma   90.00
#
_symmetry.space_group_name_H-M   'P 1'
#
loop_
_entity.id
_entity.type
_entity.pdbx_description
1 polymer ?
#
loop_
_entity_poly.entity_id
_entity_poly.type
_entity_poly.pdbx_seq_one_letter_code
_entity_poly.pdbx_strand_id
1 'polypeptide(L)'
;AAPLLSEEVHQVIQENAEYLNSHIIYNRDFNYDYFGFKTLERSYLLKINGKIVERPQHMLMRVSVGIHLDDLPAVLETYDLMSKKFFTHATPTLFNAGTPKPQMSSCFLLAMQDDSIDGIYDTLKQTAKISQSAGGIGLSIHNVRATGSYIRGTNGTSNGIVPMLRVFNDTARYVDQGGGKRKGSFAIYIETWHADIFDFLDLKKNTGKEEMRARDLFFAMWTSDLFMKRVQEDGLWTLMCPNECPGLYDVHGEEFEALYTSYEAAGKGRKTIKAHELWEKILESQIETGTPYMLYKDAANRKSNQKNLGTIRSSNLCTEIMEYTSKDEIAVCNLASLSLPMFVENGAFNHDLFYTVTKRVTKNLNKVIDRNYYPVIEGENSNKRHRPIGLGVQGLADAFIMLRMPFTSDEAKKLNQEIFETMYFAAVTASMEMAKEEGPYSTFKGSPISQGEFQYNLWGLQDSDLSGRWDWANLRKEVMEFGVRNSLLVAPMPTASTSQILGNNEAFEPYTSNIYTRRVLSGEFIVVNKHLLEDLVKLGLWNEDLKQELMRENGSVQNLNIPQDLKELYKTVWEMSMKDIIDMSRHRGYFVDQSQSLNLFMQNANYAKLTSMHFYAWQSGLKTGMYYLRTKAAVDAIKFTLNNDKKAEPIQNIQPKEQLEVV
;
A
#
# COMPACT_ATOMS: atom_id res chain seq x y z
N ALA A 1 5.04 35.30 -10.34
CA ALA A 1 4.63 33.97 -9.96
C ALA A 1 5.87 33.07 -9.84
N ALA A 2 5.88 32.16 -8.88
CA ALA A 2 6.98 31.21 -8.77
C ALA A 2 7.02 30.32 -10.03
N PRO A 3 8.21 29.93 -10.52
CA PRO A 3 8.29 29.06 -11.68
C PRO A 3 7.66 27.70 -11.40
N LEU A 4 6.94 27.15 -12.38
CA LEU A 4 6.31 25.83 -12.28
C LEU A 4 7.32 24.71 -12.48
N LEU A 5 8.30 24.94 -13.35
CA LEU A 5 9.37 23.97 -13.64
C LEU A 5 10.67 24.37 -12.94
N SER A 6 11.48 23.38 -12.59
CA SER A 6 12.85 23.65 -12.15
C SER A 6 13.65 24.26 -13.30
N GLU A 7 14.66 25.04 -12.96
CA GLU A 7 15.55 25.68 -13.96
C GLU A 7 16.20 24.62 -14.84
N GLU A 8 16.68 23.54 -14.26
CA GLU A 8 17.33 22.44 -14.97
C GLU A 8 16.39 21.76 -15.98
N VAL A 9 15.16 21.45 -15.57
CA VAL A 9 14.14 20.85 -16.46
C VAL A 9 13.73 21.83 -17.55
N HIS A 10 13.53 23.09 -17.20
CA HIS A 10 13.21 24.13 -18.17
C HIS A 10 14.31 24.26 -19.23
N GLN A 11 15.58 24.24 -18.85
CA GLN A 11 16.69 24.27 -19.76
C GLN A 11 16.70 23.09 -20.73
N VAL A 12 16.53 21.86 -20.24
CA VAL A 12 16.46 20.66 -21.07
C VAL A 12 15.31 20.76 -22.08
N ILE A 13 14.13 21.22 -21.65
CA ILE A 13 12.99 21.41 -22.55
C ILE A 13 13.25 22.46 -23.60
N GLN A 14 13.86 23.62 -23.25
CA GLN A 14 14.15 24.69 -24.19
C GLN A 14 15.16 24.24 -25.25
N GLU A 15 16.22 23.57 -24.85
CA GLU A 15 17.26 23.07 -25.75
C GLU A 15 16.77 21.98 -26.70
N ASN A 16 15.71 21.26 -26.34
CA ASN A 16 15.17 20.12 -27.09
C ASN A 16 13.70 20.32 -27.47
N ALA A 17 13.18 21.54 -27.46
CA ALA A 17 11.74 21.81 -27.57
C ALA A 17 11.12 21.24 -28.85
N GLU A 18 11.74 21.42 -29.99
CA GLU A 18 11.25 20.90 -31.26
C GLU A 18 11.22 19.37 -31.28
N TYR A 19 12.28 18.75 -30.79
CA TYR A 19 12.40 17.31 -30.73
C TYR A 19 11.36 16.68 -29.77
N LEU A 20 11.23 17.23 -28.55
CA LEU A 20 10.26 16.76 -27.58
C LEU A 20 8.81 16.95 -28.07
N ASN A 21 8.50 18.14 -28.62
CA ASN A 21 7.18 18.44 -29.16
C ASN A 21 6.78 17.50 -30.31
N SER A 22 7.75 17.11 -31.15
CA SER A 22 7.49 16.18 -32.26
C SER A 22 7.11 14.77 -31.81
N HIS A 23 7.44 14.40 -30.56
CA HIS A 23 7.13 13.08 -30.00
C HIS A 23 5.89 13.03 -29.12
N ILE A 24 5.30 14.20 -28.79
CA ILE A 24 4.06 14.25 -28.03
C ILE A 24 2.88 13.86 -28.94
N ILE A 25 2.10 12.88 -28.50
CA ILE A 25 0.91 12.40 -29.25
C ILE A 25 -0.36 12.83 -28.51
N TYR A 26 -0.86 13.99 -28.86
CA TYR A 26 -2.00 14.62 -28.16
C TYR A 26 -3.29 13.83 -28.23
N ASN A 27 -3.50 13.04 -29.28
CA ASN A 27 -4.70 12.20 -29.39
C ASN A 27 -4.81 11.15 -28.28
N ARG A 28 -3.72 10.84 -27.61
CA ARG A 28 -3.74 9.91 -26.46
C ARG A 28 -4.45 10.50 -25.25
N ASP A 29 -4.69 11.80 -25.19
CA ASP A 29 -5.55 12.41 -24.16
C ASP A 29 -6.97 11.84 -24.17
N PHE A 30 -7.46 11.41 -25.33
CA PHE A 30 -8.80 10.82 -25.49
C PHE A 30 -8.88 9.35 -25.05
N ASN A 31 -7.77 8.74 -24.68
CA ASN A 31 -7.73 7.37 -24.14
C ASN A 31 -8.13 7.30 -22.65
N TYR A 32 -8.22 8.45 -21.99
CA TYR A 32 -8.73 8.52 -20.62
C TYR A 32 -10.26 8.52 -20.66
N ASP A 33 -10.88 7.76 -19.74
CA ASP A 33 -12.31 7.88 -19.51
C ASP A 33 -12.64 9.21 -18.80
N TYR A 34 -13.93 9.50 -18.65
CA TYR A 34 -14.38 10.72 -18.00
C TYR A 34 -13.82 10.88 -16.58
N PHE A 35 -13.87 9.81 -15.78
CA PHE A 35 -13.42 9.85 -14.38
C PHE A 35 -11.92 9.97 -14.27
N GLY A 36 -11.18 9.28 -15.12
CA GLY A 36 -9.73 9.37 -15.19
C GLY A 36 -9.27 10.78 -15.56
N PHE A 37 -9.88 11.35 -16.58
CA PHE A 37 -9.60 12.72 -17.00
C PHE A 37 -9.95 13.75 -15.90
N LYS A 38 -11.11 13.61 -15.25
CA LYS A 38 -11.53 14.51 -14.17
C LYS A 38 -10.62 14.40 -12.94
N THR A 39 -10.09 13.23 -12.67
CA THR A 39 -9.09 13.03 -11.60
C THR A 39 -7.81 13.80 -11.92
N LEU A 40 -7.31 13.70 -13.16
CA LEU A 40 -6.14 14.47 -13.61
C LEU A 40 -6.40 15.98 -13.51
N GLU A 41 -7.52 16.44 -14.02
CA GLU A 41 -7.92 17.85 -14.05
C GLU A 41 -8.00 18.45 -12.64
N ARG A 42 -8.60 17.72 -11.72
CA ARG A 42 -8.81 18.20 -10.35
C ARG A 42 -7.51 18.37 -9.57
N SER A 43 -6.57 17.43 -9.66
CA SER A 43 -5.48 17.32 -8.70
C SER A 43 -4.07 17.19 -9.30
N TYR A 44 -3.92 16.80 -10.57
CA TYR A 44 -2.62 16.42 -11.13
C TYR A 44 -2.01 17.43 -12.09
N LEU A 45 -2.84 18.04 -12.95
CA LEU A 45 -2.36 18.98 -13.95
C LEU A 45 -1.97 20.30 -13.30
N LEU A 46 -0.82 20.86 -13.70
CA LEU A 46 -0.32 22.12 -13.16
C LEU A 46 -1.25 23.29 -13.47
N LYS A 47 -1.32 24.23 -12.52
CA LYS A 47 -2.21 25.39 -12.59
C LYS A 47 -1.44 26.69 -12.35
N ILE A 48 -1.88 27.77 -13.00
CA ILE A 48 -1.47 29.14 -12.71
C ILE A 48 -2.74 29.91 -12.35
N ASN A 49 -2.75 30.54 -11.17
CA ASN A 49 -3.91 31.29 -10.66
C ASN A 49 -5.23 30.46 -10.74
N GLY A 50 -5.15 29.17 -10.39
CA GLY A 50 -6.27 28.25 -10.41
C GLY A 50 -6.68 27.73 -11.79
N LYS A 51 -6.02 28.19 -12.87
CA LYS A 51 -6.31 27.74 -14.23
C LYS A 51 -5.30 26.68 -14.67
N ILE A 52 -5.79 25.58 -15.24
CA ILE A 52 -4.98 24.49 -15.76
C ILE A 52 -4.16 24.99 -16.95
N VAL A 53 -2.86 24.71 -16.95
CA VAL A 53 -1.91 25.15 -17.97
C VAL A 53 -1.20 24.00 -18.68
N GLU A 54 -1.50 22.76 -18.35
CA GLU A 54 -0.96 21.59 -19.05
C GLU A 54 -2.06 20.61 -19.43
N ARG A 55 -1.82 19.87 -20.50
CA ARG A 55 -2.63 18.73 -20.91
C ARG A 55 -2.06 17.45 -20.27
N PRO A 56 -2.82 16.33 -20.22
CA PRO A 56 -2.29 15.07 -19.73
C PRO A 56 -0.96 14.67 -20.40
N GLN A 57 -0.83 14.83 -21.72
CA GLN A 57 0.42 14.51 -22.43
C GLN A 57 1.57 15.41 -22.03
N HIS A 58 1.33 16.68 -21.72
CA HIS A 58 2.35 17.58 -21.18
C HIS A 58 2.82 17.13 -19.79
N MET A 59 1.89 16.71 -18.94
CA MET A 59 2.23 16.17 -17.62
C MET A 59 3.15 14.95 -17.76
N LEU A 60 2.82 14.02 -18.63
CA LEU A 60 3.60 12.80 -18.84
C LEU A 60 5.00 13.11 -19.38
N MET A 61 5.12 14.07 -20.29
CA MET A 61 6.42 14.51 -20.79
C MET A 61 7.22 15.24 -19.70
N ARG A 62 6.58 16.10 -18.91
CA ARG A 62 7.22 16.77 -17.76
C ARG A 62 7.78 15.77 -16.77
N VAL A 63 7.01 14.74 -16.41
CA VAL A 63 7.46 13.68 -15.51
C VAL A 63 8.66 12.94 -16.08
N SER A 64 8.62 12.60 -17.36
CA SER A 64 9.69 11.88 -18.04
C SER A 64 10.99 12.69 -18.07
N VAL A 65 10.91 13.97 -18.40
CA VAL A 65 12.07 14.87 -18.37
C VAL A 65 12.55 15.10 -16.93
N GLY A 66 11.63 15.23 -15.98
CA GLY A 66 11.97 15.42 -14.56
C GLY A 66 12.76 14.25 -13.99
N ILE A 67 12.54 13.04 -14.46
CA ILE A 67 13.26 11.84 -14.04
C ILE A 67 14.59 11.69 -14.78
N HIS A 68 14.59 11.87 -16.11
CA HIS A 68 15.70 11.50 -16.99
C HIS A 68 16.55 12.67 -17.48
N LEU A 69 16.08 13.91 -17.34
CA LEU A 69 16.75 15.12 -17.82
C LEU A 69 17.13 15.05 -19.31
N ASP A 70 18.43 15.11 -19.60
CA ASP A 70 18.98 15.11 -20.96
C ASP A 70 19.18 13.71 -21.56
N ASP A 71 18.89 12.65 -20.82
CA ASP A 71 18.83 11.28 -21.37
C ASP A 71 17.56 11.12 -22.21
N LEU A 72 17.57 11.69 -23.41
CA LEU A 72 16.38 11.75 -24.28
C LEU A 72 15.84 10.39 -24.68
N PRO A 73 16.64 9.37 -24.98
CA PRO A 73 16.09 8.03 -25.23
C PRO A 73 15.25 7.49 -24.06
N ALA A 74 15.71 7.67 -22.82
CA ALA A 74 14.98 7.26 -21.64
C ALA A 74 13.72 8.12 -21.40
N VAL A 75 13.80 9.42 -21.68
CA VAL A 75 12.65 10.34 -21.65
C VAL A 75 11.54 9.86 -22.57
N LEU A 76 11.88 9.58 -23.82
CA LEU A 76 10.90 9.19 -24.83
C LEU A 76 10.30 7.80 -24.56
N GLU A 77 11.11 6.85 -24.13
CA GLU A 77 10.62 5.52 -23.77
C GLU A 77 9.66 5.60 -22.59
N THR A 78 10.01 6.35 -21.54
CA THR A 78 9.16 6.56 -20.35
C THR A 78 7.85 7.25 -20.72
N TYR A 79 7.94 8.32 -21.51
CA TYR A 79 6.74 9.02 -22.00
C TYR A 79 5.84 8.10 -22.81
N ASP A 80 6.38 7.36 -23.76
CA ASP A 80 5.61 6.47 -24.63
C ASP A 80 4.88 5.38 -23.83
N LEU A 81 5.58 4.73 -22.89
CA LEU A 81 5.00 3.69 -22.07
C LEU A 81 3.90 4.22 -21.13
N MET A 82 4.11 5.35 -20.46
CA MET A 82 3.06 5.98 -19.63
C MET A 82 1.88 6.46 -20.48
N SER A 83 2.17 7.08 -21.61
CA SER A 83 1.16 7.63 -22.51
C SER A 83 0.28 6.53 -23.13
N LYS A 84 0.84 5.36 -23.38
CA LYS A 84 0.11 4.15 -23.79
C LYS A 84 -0.55 3.40 -22.63
N LYS A 85 -0.38 3.87 -21.39
CA LYS A 85 -0.95 3.29 -20.17
C LYS A 85 -0.39 1.91 -19.76
N PHE A 86 0.84 1.57 -20.14
CA PHE A 86 1.47 0.34 -19.67
C PHE A 86 1.82 0.39 -18.18
N PHE A 87 2.13 1.57 -17.67
CA PHE A 87 2.37 1.79 -16.25
C PHE A 87 2.11 3.26 -15.89
N THR A 88 2.11 3.54 -14.61
CA THR A 88 2.17 4.91 -14.11
C THR A 88 3.11 5.01 -12.92
N HIS A 89 3.78 6.15 -12.81
CA HIS A 89 4.43 6.54 -11.56
C HIS A 89 3.37 6.91 -10.52
N ALA A 90 3.77 6.86 -9.25
CA ALA A 90 2.88 7.18 -8.15
C ALA A 90 2.45 8.65 -8.15
N THR A 91 1.39 8.95 -7.44
CA THR A 91 0.80 10.29 -7.34
C THR A 91 1.80 11.40 -7.03
N PRO A 92 2.70 11.30 -6.03
CA PRO A 92 3.67 12.37 -5.77
C PRO A 92 4.63 12.62 -6.94
N THR A 93 5.01 11.57 -7.65
CA THR A 93 5.84 11.69 -8.86
C THR A 93 5.11 12.47 -9.96
N LEU A 94 3.84 12.12 -10.21
CA LEU A 94 3.01 12.82 -11.20
C LEU A 94 2.78 14.28 -10.83
N PHE A 95 2.62 14.59 -9.54
CA PHE A 95 2.46 15.96 -9.05
C PHE A 95 3.73 16.80 -9.23
N ASN A 96 4.88 16.26 -8.84
CA ASN A 96 6.05 17.05 -8.49
C ASN A 96 7.27 16.84 -9.38
N ALA A 97 7.30 15.81 -10.22
CA ALA A 97 8.43 15.59 -11.13
C ALA A 97 8.59 16.79 -12.08
N GLY A 98 9.79 17.30 -12.20
CA GLY A 98 10.13 18.46 -13.03
C GLY A 98 9.86 19.81 -12.38
N THR A 99 9.28 19.86 -11.18
CA THR A 99 9.04 21.10 -10.43
C THR A 99 10.27 21.50 -9.59
N PRO A 100 10.32 22.73 -9.04
CA PRO A 100 11.49 23.22 -8.29
C PRO A 100 11.81 22.42 -7.01
N LYS A 101 10.80 21.81 -6.37
CA LYS A 101 10.98 20.94 -5.21
C LYS A 101 10.33 19.58 -5.49
N PRO A 102 11.01 18.70 -6.25
CA PRO A 102 10.40 17.47 -6.74
C PRO A 102 10.38 16.39 -5.67
N GLN A 103 9.51 16.55 -4.67
CA GLN A 103 9.24 15.47 -3.70
C GLN A 103 8.35 14.42 -4.37
N MET A 104 8.95 13.30 -4.78
CA MET A 104 8.31 12.24 -5.57
C MET A 104 8.04 10.97 -4.77
N SER A 105 8.46 10.93 -3.50
CA SER A 105 8.30 9.76 -2.64
C SER A 105 6.91 9.69 -2.03
N SER A 106 6.34 8.49 -2.00
CA SER A 106 4.99 8.26 -1.47
C SER A 106 4.98 7.92 0.01
N CYS A 107 5.99 7.20 0.48
CA CYS A 107 5.98 6.52 1.75
C CYS A 107 7.20 6.88 2.58
N PHE A 108 6.95 7.17 3.86
CA PHE A 108 7.97 7.48 4.86
C PHE A 108 7.70 6.66 6.12
N LEU A 109 8.71 5.96 6.61
CA LEU A 109 8.65 5.19 7.84
C LEU A 109 9.57 5.82 8.86
N LEU A 110 9.01 6.17 10.03
CA LEU A 110 9.74 6.75 11.15
C LEU A 110 9.62 5.84 12.37
N ALA A 111 10.71 5.72 13.11
CA ALA A 111 10.65 5.27 14.50
C ALA A 111 10.67 6.51 15.40
N MET A 112 9.91 6.50 16.49
CA MET A 112 10.03 7.55 17.51
C MET A 112 11.50 7.65 17.93
N GLN A 113 12.09 8.83 17.74
CA GLN A 113 13.54 9.00 17.87
C GLN A 113 14.06 8.63 19.26
N ASP A 114 13.34 9.04 20.31
CA ASP A 114 13.72 8.75 21.68
C ASP A 114 12.49 8.89 22.58
N ASP A 115 12.52 8.24 23.72
CA ASP A 115 11.51 8.37 24.76
C ASP A 115 11.80 9.58 25.65
N SER A 116 11.75 10.77 25.06
CA SER A 116 12.00 12.07 25.66
C SER A 116 11.17 13.14 24.97
N ILE A 117 10.97 14.29 25.62
CA ILE A 117 10.29 15.42 24.98
C ILE A 117 11.02 15.84 23.72
N ASP A 118 12.34 15.95 23.74
CA ASP A 118 13.11 16.32 22.56
C ASP A 118 12.93 15.30 21.44
N GLY A 119 13.05 14.01 21.71
CA GLY A 119 12.88 12.96 20.72
C GLY A 119 11.47 12.90 20.13
N ILE A 120 10.45 13.03 20.99
CA ILE A 120 9.03 13.01 20.57
C ILE A 120 8.71 14.23 19.69
N TYR A 121 9.12 15.42 20.10
CA TYR A 121 8.84 16.64 19.32
C TYR A 121 9.71 16.79 18.08
N ASP A 122 10.93 16.26 18.07
CA ASP A 122 11.72 16.15 16.85
C ASP A 122 11.04 15.23 15.83
N THR A 123 10.52 14.10 16.29
CA THR A 123 9.73 13.18 15.43
C THR A 123 8.46 13.86 14.93
N LEU A 124 7.75 14.59 15.77
CA LEU A 124 6.56 15.36 15.38
C LEU A 124 6.88 16.38 14.30
N LYS A 125 7.98 17.12 14.44
CA LYS A 125 8.45 18.09 13.44
C LYS A 125 8.75 17.40 12.10
N GLN A 126 9.40 16.24 12.13
CA GLN A 126 9.67 15.46 10.93
C GLN A 126 8.38 15.01 10.24
N THR A 127 7.39 14.53 10.99
CA THR A 127 6.09 14.15 10.42
C THR A 127 5.38 15.34 9.78
N ALA A 128 5.44 16.51 10.39
CA ALA A 128 4.87 17.73 9.82
C ALA A 128 5.51 18.14 8.51
N LYS A 129 6.85 18.11 8.43
CA LYS A 129 7.60 18.42 7.20
C LYS A 129 7.32 17.43 6.07
N ILE A 130 7.23 16.14 6.39
CA ILE A 130 6.91 15.10 5.41
C ILE A 130 5.48 15.26 4.91
N SER A 131 4.52 15.49 5.79
CA SER A 131 3.12 15.74 5.42
C SER A 131 2.97 16.97 4.53
N GLN A 132 3.64 18.06 4.86
CA GLN A 132 3.67 19.27 4.03
C GLN A 132 4.13 18.98 2.60
N SER A 133 5.04 18.04 2.43
CA SER A 133 5.59 17.63 1.14
C SER A 133 4.80 16.51 0.45
N ALA A 134 3.60 16.21 0.91
CA ALA A 134 2.70 15.18 0.36
C ALA A 134 3.12 13.72 0.61
N GLY A 135 3.92 13.45 1.66
CA GLY A 135 4.29 12.08 2.07
C GLY A 135 3.29 11.47 3.04
N GLY A 136 2.94 10.20 2.83
CA GLY A 136 2.23 9.38 3.80
C GLY A 136 3.21 8.80 4.85
N ILE A 137 2.74 8.60 6.07
CA ILE A 137 3.62 8.30 7.21
C ILE A 137 3.20 7.01 7.93
N GLY A 138 4.19 6.14 8.19
CA GLY A 138 4.10 5.07 9.18
C GLY A 138 5.06 5.39 10.34
N LEU A 139 4.55 5.39 11.57
CA LEU A 139 5.31 5.73 12.75
C LEU A 139 5.23 4.62 13.80
N SER A 140 6.37 4.09 14.24
CA SER A 140 6.44 3.15 15.35
C SER A 140 6.65 3.88 16.67
N ILE A 141 5.90 3.49 17.70
CA ILE A 141 5.92 4.11 19.02
C ILE A 141 6.23 3.14 20.17
N HIS A 142 6.76 1.97 19.84
CA HIS A 142 7.01 0.89 20.82
C HIS A 142 7.91 1.30 21.98
N ASN A 143 8.81 2.24 21.75
CA ASN A 143 9.81 2.71 22.71
C ASN A 143 9.32 3.81 23.65
N VAL A 144 8.10 4.32 23.47
CA VAL A 144 7.53 5.35 24.35
C VAL A 144 6.97 4.72 25.61
N ARG A 145 7.41 5.21 26.77
CA ARG A 145 6.98 4.67 28.07
C ARG A 145 5.47 4.74 28.29
N ALA A 146 4.97 3.77 29.02
CA ALA A 146 3.57 3.63 29.32
C ALA A 146 3.11 4.61 30.42
N THR A 147 1.80 4.77 30.54
CA THR A 147 1.15 5.49 31.65
C THR A 147 1.65 4.96 33.00
N GLY A 148 1.97 5.88 33.90
CA GLY A 148 2.44 5.57 35.25
C GLY A 148 3.93 5.20 35.35
N SER A 149 4.68 5.21 34.25
CA SER A 149 6.12 4.99 34.27
C SER A 149 6.83 6.16 34.94
N TYR A 150 7.83 5.85 35.77
CA TYR A 150 8.59 6.84 36.51
C TYR A 150 9.42 7.76 35.62
N ILE A 151 9.37 9.05 35.90
CA ILE A 151 10.18 10.08 35.23
C ILE A 151 11.26 10.57 36.17
N ARG A 152 12.50 10.20 35.91
CA ARG A 152 13.65 10.45 36.77
C ARG A 152 13.89 11.94 37.05
N GLY A 153 13.75 12.79 36.02
CA GLY A 153 14.07 14.21 36.13
C GLY A 153 13.10 15.05 36.98
N THR A 154 11.86 14.62 37.07
CA THR A 154 10.80 15.36 37.78
C THR A 154 10.24 14.63 39.00
N ASN A 155 10.70 13.43 39.26
CA ASN A 155 10.17 12.51 40.27
C ASN A 155 8.64 12.29 40.12
N GLY A 156 8.14 12.42 38.91
CA GLY A 156 6.73 12.21 38.55
C GLY A 156 6.52 10.93 37.75
N THR A 157 5.34 10.83 37.17
CA THR A 157 4.94 9.70 36.33
C THR A 157 4.47 10.14 34.97
N SER A 158 4.67 9.28 33.96
CA SER A 158 4.24 9.50 32.58
C SER A 158 2.73 9.45 32.44
N ASN A 159 2.17 10.29 31.56
CA ASN A 159 0.77 10.22 31.13
C ASN A 159 0.54 9.19 30.00
N GLY A 160 1.59 8.55 29.51
CA GLY A 160 1.52 7.50 28.49
C GLY A 160 1.35 7.99 27.06
N ILE A 161 0.96 7.07 26.19
CA ILE A 161 0.94 7.31 24.75
C ILE A 161 -0.31 8.07 24.27
N VAL A 162 -1.43 8.04 24.97
CA VAL A 162 -2.68 8.65 24.50
C VAL A 162 -2.57 10.17 24.36
N PRO A 163 -2.15 10.94 25.38
CA PRO A 163 -1.98 12.39 25.21
C PRO A 163 -0.95 12.75 24.14
N MET A 164 0.11 11.98 24.03
CA MET A 164 1.13 12.16 22.98
C MET A 164 0.50 11.98 21.59
N LEU A 165 -0.26 10.90 21.36
CA LEU A 165 -0.88 10.63 20.07
C LEU A 165 -1.93 11.67 19.68
N ARG A 166 -2.57 12.32 20.64
CA ARG A 166 -3.46 13.46 20.34
C ARG A 166 -2.73 14.62 19.70
N VAL A 167 -1.49 14.89 20.11
CA VAL A 167 -0.66 15.92 19.47
C VAL A 167 -0.36 15.54 18.01
N PHE A 168 -0.03 14.27 17.74
CA PHE A 168 0.15 13.78 16.37
C PHE A 168 -1.14 13.84 15.56
N ASN A 169 -2.27 13.52 16.17
CA ASN A 169 -3.59 13.63 15.54
C ASN A 169 -3.89 15.07 15.08
N ASP A 170 -3.67 16.03 15.94
CA ASP A 170 -3.92 17.43 15.61
C ASP A 170 -2.92 17.96 14.59
N THR A 171 -1.68 17.48 14.61
CA THR A 171 -0.68 17.80 13.59
C THR A 171 -1.08 17.25 12.22
N ALA A 172 -1.60 16.02 12.14
CA ALA A 172 -2.11 15.45 10.90
C ALA A 172 -3.28 16.27 10.32
N ARG A 173 -4.14 16.77 11.18
CA ARG A 173 -5.24 17.66 10.76
C ARG A 173 -4.77 19.03 10.31
N TYR A 174 -3.76 19.58 10.97
CA TYR A 174 -3.25 20.93 10.71
C TYR A 174 -2.39 20.98 9.44
N VAL A 175 -1.51 20.01 9.22
CA VAL A 175 -0.56 20.01 8.11
C VAL A 175 -1.07 19.12 6.99
N ASP A 176 -1.75 19.73 6.03
CA ASP A 176 -2.26 19.04 4.84
C ASP A 176 -1.13 18.60 3.91
N GLN A 177 -1.34 17.49 3.23
CA GLN A 177 -0.42 17.00 2.21
C GLN A 177 -0.42 17.93 0.98
N GLY A 178 0.78 18.36 0.60
CA GLY A 178 0.98 19.14 -0.61
C GLY A 178 0.20 20.46 -0.67
N GLY A 179 -0.02 21.10 0.49
CA GLY A 179 -0.69 22.41 0.54
C GLY A 179 -2.18 22.34 0.21
N GLY A 180 -2.90 21.40 0.80
CA GLY A 180 -4.35 21.24 0.66
C GLY A 180 -4.81 20.26 -0.41
N LYS A 181 -3.90 19.53 -1.04
CA LYS A 181 -4.25 18.49 -2.02
C LYS A 181 -4.87 17.27 -1.36
N ARG A 182 -4.43 16.92 -0.16
CA ARG A 182 -4.92 15.82 0.69
C ARG A 182 -4.74 16.18 2.16
N LYS A 183 -5.54 15.56 3.04
CA LYS A 183 -5.31 15.66 4.48
C LYS A 183 -4.09 14.85 4.89
N GLY A 184 -3.37 15.28 5.94
CA GLY A 184 -2.27 14.53 6.52
C GLY A 184 -2.76 13.18 7.05
N SER A 185 -1.99 12.12 6.81
CA SER A 185 -2.35 10.76 7.18
C SER A 185 -1.16 10.05 7.82
N PHE A 186 -1.33 9.63 9.07
CA PHE A 186 -0.31 8.94 9.85
C PHE A 186 -0.87 7.62 10.35
N ALA A 187 -0.15 6.53 10.08
CA ALA A 187 -0.42 5.22 10.67
C ALA A 187 0.53 4.97 11.85
N ILE A 188 -0.02 4.64 13.00
CA ILE A 188 0.71 4.42 14.24
C ILE A 188 0.83 2.93 14.50
N TYR A 189 2.06 2.44 14.66
CA TYR A 189 2.40 1.04 14.86
C TYR A 189 2.81 0.79 16.30
N ILE A 190 2.21 -0.20 16.92
CA ILE A 190 2.52 -0.62 18.28
C ILE A 190 2.59 -2.16 18.38
N GLU A 191 3.48 -2.66 19.22
CA GLU A 191 3.54 -4.09 19.55
C GLU A 191 2.53 -4.46 20.64
N THR A 192 2.07 -5.69 20.61
CA THR A 192 1.00 -6.19 21.49
C THR A 192 1.37 -6.27 22.97
N TRP A 193 2.64 -6.21 23.31
CA TRP A 193 3.11 -6.25 24.70
C TRP A 193 3.06 -4.90 25.43
N HIS A 194 2.87 -3.78 24.71
CA HIS A 194 2.92 -2.45 25.33
C HIS A 194 1.79 -2.27 26.36
N ALA A 195 2.13 -1.75 27.54
CA ALA A 195 1.20 -1.66 28.65
C ALA A 195 -0.03 -0.77 28.37
N ASP A 196 0.06 0.19 27.45
CA ASP A 196 -1.05 1.06 27.06
C ASP A 196 -1.87 0.52 25.88
N ILE A 197 -1.71 -0.77 25.52
CA ILE A 197 -2.34 -1.33 24.32
C ILE A 197 -3.86 -1.26 24.33
N PHE A 198 -4.52 -1.42 25.47
CA PHE A 198 -5.98 -1.35 25.53
C PHE A 198 -6.50 0.06 25.24
N ASP A 199 -5.85 1.09 25.79
CA ASP A 199 -6.20 2.48 25.51
C ASP A 199 -5.93 2.85 24.05
N PHE A 200 -4.85 2.32 23.47
CA PHE A 200 -4.53 2.46 22.05
C PHE A 200 -5.64 1.92 21.17
N LEU A 201 -6.19 0.76 21.47
CA LEU A 201 -7.25 0.14 20.71
C LEU A 201 -8.60 0.88 20.79
N ASP A 202 -8.76 1.79 21.71
CA ASP A 202 -9.95 2.63 21.86
C ASP A 202 -9.84 3.99 21.15
N LEU A 203 -8.67 4.35 20.63
CA LEU A 203 -8.42 5.71 20.10
C LEU A 203 -9.32 6.12 18.93
N LYS A 204 -9.81 5.18 18.14
CA LYS A 204 -10.66 5.44 16.97
C LYS A 204 -12.16 5.24 17.24
N LYS A 205 -12.55 4.85 18.43
CA LYS A 205 -13.97 4.65 18.80
C LYS A 205 -14.80 5.91 18.58
N ASN A 206 -16.03 5.73 18.12
CA ASN A 206 -16.99 6.81 17.93
C ASN A 206 -17.65 7.31 19.21
N THR A 207 -17.41 6.64 20.32
CA THR A 207 -18.00 6.93 21.64
C THR A 207 -16.91 7.19 22.67
N GLY A 208 -17.28 7.70 23.83
CA GLY A 208 -16.38 7.96 24.95
C GLY A 208 -15.85 9.39 24.99
N LYS A 209 -14.92 9.64 25.93
CA LYS A 209 -14.37 10.97 26.13
C LYS A 209 -13.44 11.38 24.99
N GLU A 210 -13.64 12.55 24.44
CA GLU A 210 -12.85 13.08 23.32
C GLU A 210 -11.34 13.17 23.64
N GLU A 211 -10.98 13.48 24.87
CA GLU A 211 -9.59 13.52 25.33
C GLU A 211 -8.87 12.16 25.26
N MET A 212 -9.63 11.07 25.17
CA MET A 212 -9.11 9.70 25.06
C MET A 212 -9.17 9.17 23.62
N ARG A 213 -9.38 10.03 22.63
CA ARG A 213 -9.53 9.68 21.23
C ARG A 213 -8.50 10.39 20.35
N ALA A 214 -8.14 9.74 19.25
CA ALA A 214 -7.29 10.28 18.18
C ALA A 214 -7.79 9.72 16.83
N ARG A 215 -8.97 10.15 16.40
CA ARG A 215 -9.74 9.54 15.31
C ARG A 215 -9.20 9.80 13.93
N ASP A 216 -8.38 10.82 13.75
CA ASP A 216 -7.80 11.16 12.44
C ASP A 216 -6.51 10.35 12.14
N LEU A 217 -5.99 9.62 13.13
CA LEU A 217 -4.89 8.69 12.94
C LEU A 217 -5.39 7.31 12.51
N PHE A 218 -4.49 6.56 11.88
CA PHE A 218 -4.69 5.14 11.58
C PHE A 218 -3.84 4.31 12.54
N PHE A 219 -4.27 3.09 12.83
CA PHE A 219 -3.63 2.26 13.85
C PHE A 219 -3.32 0.88 13.30
N ALA A 220 -2.16 0.35 13.69
CA ALA A 220 -1.67 -0.94 13.22
C ALA A 220 -1.03 -1.74 14.35
N MET A 221 -1.29 -3.04 14.37
CA MET A 221 -0.66 -3.98 15.29
C MET A 221 0.60 -4.55 14.63
N TRP A 222 1.74 -4.40 15.30
CA TRP A 222 2.99 -5.05 14.95
C TRP A 222 3.13 -6.28 15.83
N THR A 223 2.70 -7.43 15.32
CA THR A 223 2.35 -8.61 16.11
C THR A 223 3.43 -9.68 16.02
N SER A 224 3.95 -10.12 17.18
CA SER A 224 4.92 -11.21 17.26
C SER A 224 4.27 -12.58 17.11
N ASP A 225 5.06 -13.56 16.66
CA ASP A 225 4.67 -14.96 16.62
C ASP A 225 4.31 -15.47 18.01
N LEU A 226 5.06 -15.04 19.03
CA LEU A 226 4.79 -15.46 20.41
C LEU A 226 3.38 -15.08 20.87
N PHE A 227 2.93 -13.87 20.56
CA PHE A 227 1.55 -13.47 20.89
C PHE A 227 0.52 -14.37 20.20
N MET A 228 0.70 -14.64 18.92
CA MET A 228 -0.21 -15.52 18.17
C MET A 228 -0.24 -16.94 18.74
N LYS A 229 0.91 -17.49 19.11
CA LYS A 229 1.00 -18.80 19.75
C LYS A 229 0.26 -18.82 21.08
N ARG A 230 0.42 -17.79 21.90
CA ARG A 230 -0.24 -17.72 23.21
C ARG A 230 -1.75 -17.56 23.10
N VAL A 231 -2.23 -16.83 22.10
CA VAL A 231 -3.68 -16.79 21.79
C VAL A 231 -4.17 -18.19 21.40
N GLN A 232 -3.45 -18.87 20.52
CA GLN A 232 -3.81 -20.23 20.05
C GLN A 232 -3.84 -21.26 21.17
N GLU A 233 -2.93 -21.14 22.13
CA GLU A 233 -2.78 -22.06 23.26
C GLU A 233 -3.66 -21.68 24.48
N ASP A 234 -4.48 -20.65 24.36
CA ASP A 234 -5.25 -20.06 25.47
C ASP A 234 -4.34 -19.70 26.66
N GLY A 235 -3.16 -19.15 26.35
CA GLY A 235 -2.12 -18.83 27.32
C GLY A 235 -2.26 -17.43 27.91
N LEU A 236 -1.29 -17.09 28.77
CA LEU A 236 -1.18 -15.79 29.39
C LEU A 236 -0.35 -14.84 28.54
N TRP A 237 -0.58 -13.55 28.70
CA TRP A 237 0.19 -12.50 28.05
C TRP A 237 0.51 -11.40 29.06
N THR A 238 1.76 -10.99 29.14
CA THR A 238 2.22 -9.99 30.08
C THR A 238 2.43 -8.65 29.38
N LEU A 239 1.72 -7.62 29.84
CA LEU A 239 1.89 -6.26 29.37
C LEU A 239 3.08 -5.62 30.04
N MET A 240 3.89 -4.91 29.24
CA MET A 240 5.18 -4.37 29.66
C MET A 240 5.35 -2.91 29.27
N CYS A 241 6.12 -2.17 30.06
CA CYS A 241 6.56 -0.83 29.71
C CYS A 241 7.96 -0.89 29.11
N PRO A 242 8.21 -0.23 27.97
CA PRO A 242 9.54 -0.30 27.34
C PRO A 242 10.66 0.33 28.17
N ASN A 243 10.32 1.24 29.09
CA ASN A 243 11.30 1.82 30.02
C ASN A 243 11.75 0.83 31.10
N GLU A 244 10.84 -0.05 31.52
CA GLU A 244 11.12 -1.10 32.54
C GLU A 244 11.63 -2.39 31.93
N CYS A 245 11.23 -2.66 30.68
CA CYS A 245 11.58 -3.85 29.89
C CYS A 245 12.19 -3.43 28.55
N PRO A 246 13.41 -2.89 28.53
CA PRO A 246 14.01 -2.34 27.32
C PRO A 246 14.39 -3.41 26.31
N GLY A 247 14.43 -3.03 25.01
CA GLY A 247 14.99 -3.81 23.93
C GLY A 247 14.03 -4.75 23.20
N LEU A 248 12.77 -4.90 23.64
CA LEU A 248 11.80 -5.78 23.01
C LEU A 248 11.54 -5.43 21.54
N TYR A 249 11.52 -4.14 21.20
CA TYR A 249 11.29 -3.68 19.83
C TYR A 249 12.52 -3.79 18.92
N ASP A 250 13.70 -4.07 19.47
CA ASP A 250 14.96 -4.21 18.73
C ASP A 250 15.29 -5.66 18.35
N VAL A 251 14.52 -6.62 18.79
CA VAL A 251 14.71 -8.04 18.54
C VAL A 251 13.47 -8.70 18.00
N HIS A 252 13.63 -9.78 17.26
CA HIS A 252 12.54 -10.56 16.69
C HIS A 252 12.84 -12.07 16.77
N GLY A 253 11.86 -12.90 16.49
CA GLY A 253 12.01 -14.35 16.46
C GLY A 253 12.37 -14.91 17.83
N GLU A 254 13.35 -15.83 17.86
CA GLU A 254 13.79 -16.50 19.08
C GLU A 254 14.41 -15.54 20.09
N GLU A 255 15.13 -14.51 19.63
CA GLU A 255 15.72 -13.49 20.51
C GLU A 255 14.63 -12.69 21.23
N PHE A 256 13.56 -12.31 20.52
CA PHE A 256 12.42 -11.65 21.13
C PHE A 256 11.76 -12.56 22.18
N GLU A 257 11.51 -13.79 21.84
CA GLU A 257 10.87 -14.76 22.74
C GLU A 257 11.72 -14.98 24.02
N ALA A 258 13.02 -15.12 23.86
CA ALA A 258 13.95 -15.25 25.00
C ALA A 258 13.94 -14.01 25.90
N LEU A 259 14.01 -12.82 25.34
CA LEU A 259 14.01 -11.58 26.10
C LEU A 259 12.66 -11.36 26.82
N TYR A 260 11.55 -11.55 26.12
CA TYR A 260 10.21 -11.38 26.66
C TYR A 260 9.96 -12.36 27.83
N THR A 261 10.25 -13.64 27.65
CA THR A 261 10.07 -14.65 28.71
C THR A 261 11.01 -14.40 29.89
N SER A 262 12.20 -13.87 29.68
CA SER A 262 13.12 -13.47 30.76
C SER A 262 12.54 -12.36 31.63
N TYR A 263 11.86 -11.39 31.03
CA TYR A 263 11.16 -10.33 31.76
C TYR A 263 9.97 -10.85 32.54
N GLU A 264 9.22 -11.79 31.98
CA GLU A 264 8.13 -12.48 32.68
C GLU A 264 8.63 -13.22 33.90
N ALA A 265 9.68 -14.01 33.75
CA ALA A 265 10.28 -14.79 34.83
C ALA A 265 10.85 -13.90 35.94
N ALA A 266 11.35 -12.70 35.60
CA ALA A 266 11.87 -11.73 36.55
C ALA A 266 10.76 -10.87 37.21
N GLY A 267 9.49 -11.06 36.85
CA GLY A 267 8.37 -10.29 37.39
C GLY A 267 8.36 -8.83 37.01
N LYS A 268 8.96 -8.46 35.85
CA LYS A 268 9.07 -7.06 35.41
C LYS A 268 7.85 -6.55 34.68
N GLY A 269 6.89 -7.38 34.39
CA GLY A 269 5.65 -6.99 33.72
C GLY A 269 4.75 -6.10 34.56
N ARG A 270 3.94 -5.28 33.91
CA ARG A 270 2.93 -4.42 34.52
C ARG A 270 1.68 -5.17 34.93
N LYS A 271 1.20 -6.01 34.05
CA LYS A 271 -0.06 -6.75 34.21
C LYS A 271 -0.01 -8.03 33.37
N THR A 272 -0.46 -9.13 33.94
CA THR A 272 -0.63 -10.38 33.21
C THR A 272 -2.11 -10.62 32.98
N ILE A 273 -2.47 -10.89 31.74
CA ILE A 273 -3.83 -11.13 31.29
C ILE A 273 -3.87 -12.44 30.49
N LYS A 274 -5.06 -12.94 30.17
CA LYS A 274 -5.20 -13.95 29.15
C LYS A 274 -4.92 -13.32 27.78
N ALA A 275 -4.10 -13.96 26.95
CA ALA A 275 -3.82 -13.49 25.59
C ALA A 275 -5.11 -13.29 24.76
N HIS A 276 -6.09 -14.18 24.98
CA HIS A 276 -7.40 -14.11 24.34
C HIS A 276 -8.17 -12.83 24.66
N GLU A 277 -8.02 -12.27 25.85
CA GLU A 277 -8.64 -11.00 26.23
C GLU A 277 -8.18 -9.83 25.34
N LEU A 278 -6.87 -9.73 25.09
CA LEU A 278 -6.33 -8.74 24.16
C LEU A 278 -6.75 -9.04 22.72
N TRP A 279 -6.75 -10.31 22.34
CA TRP A 279 -7.19 -10.74 21.01
C TRP A 279 -8.62 -10.30 20.71
N GLU A 280 -9.55 -10.55 21.63
CA GLU A 280 -10.94 -10.09 21.49
C GLU A 280 -11.05 -8.57 21.36
N LYS A 281 -10.23 -7.83 22.10
CA LYS A 281 -10.19 -6.37 22.02
C LYS A 281 -9.74 -5.87 20.64
N ILE A 282 -8.74 -6.52 20.05
CA ILE A 282 -8.29 -6.22 18.69
C ILE A 282 -9.43 -6.46 17.69
N LEU A 283 -10.11 -7.60 17.78
CA LEU A 283 -11.21 -7.96 16.89
C LEU A 283 -12.41 -7.03 17.04
N GLU A 284 -12.75 -6.64 18.25
CA GLU A 284 -13.80 -5.64 18.53
C GLU A 284 -13.52 -4.33 17.80
N SER A 285 -12.29 -3.84 17.89
CA SER A 285 -11.87 -2.62 17.21
C SER A 285 -11.96 -2.77 15.68
N GLN A 286 -11.56 -3.91 15.13
CA GLN A 286 -11.63 -4.18 13.69
C GLN A 286 -13.06 -4.23 13.18
N ILE A 287 -13.98 -4.85 13.91
CA ILE A 287 -15.40 -4.89 13.54
C ILE A 287 -16.02 -3.50 13.56
N GLU A 288 -15.68 -2.68 14.55
CA GLU A 288 -16.24 -1.34 14.72
C GLU A 288 -15.68 -0.32 13.72
N THR A 289 -14.37 -0.37 13.44
CA THR A 289 -13.67 0.70 12.71
C THR A 289 -12.93 0.24 11.45
N GLY A 290 -12.79 -1.07 11.21
CA GLY A 290 -11.98 -1.62 10.14
C GLY A 290 -10.49 -1.67 10.44
N THR A 291 -10.05 -1.10 11.55
CA THR A 291 -8.68 -1.07 12.06
C THR A 291 -8.63 -1.60 13.50
N PRO A 292 -7.46 -1.99 14.05
CA PRO A 292 -6.10 -1.82 13.54
C PRO A 292 -5.77 -2.78 12.39
N TYR A 293 -4.81 -2.35 11.55
CA TYR A 293 -4.19 -3.24 10.58
C TYR A 293 -3.47 -4.37 11.31
N MET A 294 -3.35 -5.52 10.66
CA MET A 294 -2.68 -6.68 11.25
C MET A 294 -1.43 -7.04 10.47
N LEU A 295 -0.26 -6.84 11.07
CA LEU A 295 1.03 -7.14 10.48
C LEU A 295 1.84 -8.05 11.41
N TYR A 296 2.64 -8.94 10.82
CA TYR A 296 3.38 -9.96 11.56
C TYR A 296 4.87 -9.63 11.57
N LYS A 297 5.33 -9.19 12.72
CA LYS A 297 6.70 -8.73 12.97
C LYS A 297 7.76 -9.75 12.56
N ASP A 298 7.60 -11.01 12.97
CA ASP A 298 8.60 -12.04 12.74
C ASP A 298 8.68 -12.47 11.28
N ALA A 299 7.54 -12.64 10.63
CA ALA A 299 7.48 -12.90 9.20
C ALA A 299 8.12 -11.78 8.39
N ALA A 300 7.83 -10.52 8.73
CA ALA A 300 8.39 -9.34 8.06
C ALA A 300 9.92 -9.29 8.18
N ASN A 301 10.46 -9.54 9.38
CA ASN A 301 11.90 -9.48 9.63
C ASN A 301 12.66 -10.69 9.07
N ARG A 302 12.11 -11.88 9.27
CA ARG A 302 12.74 -13.13 8.83
C ARG A 302 12.90 -13.18 7.32
N LYS A 303 11.96 -12.64 6.57
CA LYS A 303 11.91 -12.68 5.11
C LYS A 303 12.26 -11.34 4.45
N SER A 304 13.06 -10.50 5.10
CA SER A 304 13.50 -9.22 4.54
C SER A 304 14.93 -9.29 4.03
N ASN A 305 15.15 -8.72 2.84
CA ASN A 305 16.50 -8.51 2.33
C ASN A 305 17.27 -7.43 3.11
N GLN A 306 16.61 -6.66 3.97
CA GLN A 306 17.25 -5.68 4.86
C GLN A 306 17.53 -6.22 6.27
N LYS A 307 17.34 -7.51 6.53
CA LYS A 307 17.52 -8.06 7.88
C LYS A 307 18.95 -7.91 8.45
N ASN A 308 19.94 -7.73 7.58
CA ASN A 308 21.33 -7.44 8.01
C ASN A 308 21.49 -6.04 8.61
N LEU A 309 20.53 -5.15 8.46
CA LEU A 309 20.58 -3.79 9.01
C LEU A 309 20.13 -3.72 10.47
N GLY A 310 19.22 -4.58 10.87
CA GLY A 310 18.59 -4.60 12.17
C GLY A 310 17.13 -4.99 12.10
N THR A 311 16.41 -4.84 13.21
CA THR A 311 14.98 -5.19 13.28
C THR A 311 14.12 -4.10 12.64
N ILE A 312 13.28 -4.49 11.69
CA ILE A 312 12.25 -3.65 11.11
C ILE A 312 11.13 -3.47 12.14
N ARG A 313 10.70 -2.23 12.37
CA ARG A 313 9.81 -1.84 13.49
C ARG A 313 8.40 -1.50 13.07
N SER A 314 8.15 -1.29 11.79
CA SER A 314 6.84 -0.91 11.28
C SER A 314 6.75 -1.08 9.77
N SER A 315 5.56 -0.84 9.26
CA SER A 315 5.30 -0.60 7.85
C SER A 315 4.88 0.87 7.64
N ASN A 316 4.37 1.18 6.45
CA ASN A 316 3.92 2.53 6.10
C ASN A 316 2.42 2.73 6.37
N LEU A 317 1.86 3.80 5.82
CA LEU A 317 0.43 4.12 5.93
C LEU A 317 -0.48 3.01 5.36
N CYS A 318 -0.05 2.37 4.26
CA CYS A 318 -0.87 1.40 3.52
C CYS A 318 -0.35 -0.04 3.60
N THR A 319 0.60 -0.34 4.45
CA THR A 319 1.08 -1.68 4.82
C THR A 319 1.88 -2.46 3.77
N GLU A 320 2.28 -1.82 2.65
CA GLU A 320 3.08 -2.49 1.62
C GLU A 320 4.59 -2.32 1.78
N ILE A 321 5.04 -1.35 2.57
CA ILE A 321 6.47 -1.03 2.74
C ILE A 321 7.01 -1.67 4.02
N MET A 322 8.07 -2.45 3.88
CA MET A 322 8.79 -3.06 4.99
C MET A 322 10.27 -2.69 4.86
N GLU A 323 10.68 -1.62 5.54
CA GLU A 323 12.03 -1.06 5.46
C GLU A 323 12.57 -0.75 6.85
N TYR A 324 13.89 -0.89 7.00
CA TYR A 324 14.60 -0.59 8.23
C TYR A 324 14.57 0.91 8.54
N THR A 325 14.35 1.23 9.81
CA THR A 325 14.39 2.59 10.35
C THR A 325 15.28 2.63 11.59
N SER A 326 15.90 3.77 11.83
CA SER A 326 16.66 4.07 13.04
C SER A 326 16.48 5.51 13.46
N LYS A 327 17.16 5.92 14.51
CA LYS A 327 17.19 7.33 14.93
C LYS A 327 17.66 8.25 13.81
N ASP A 328 18.61 7.81 13.00
CA ASP A 328 19.26 8.61 11.96
C ASP A 328 18.75 8.29 10.55
N GLU A 329 17.87 7.32 10.41
CA GLU A 329 17.34 6.87 9.12
C GLU A 329 15.81 6.80 9.13
N ILE A 330 15.21 7.63 8.28
CA ILE A 330 13.79 7.56 7.93
C ILE A 330 13.70 6.82 6.62
N ALA A 331 13.01 5.68 6.63
CA ALA A 331 12.83 4.89 5.41
C ALA A 331 11.94 5.64 4.42
N VAL A 332 12.31 5.57 3.16
CA VAL A 332 11.61 6.25 2.06
C VAL A 332 11.40 5.27 0.93
N CYS A 333 10.23 5.27 0.31
CA CYS A 333 9.98 4.45 -0.86
C CYS A 333 9.30 5.22 -1.98
N ASN A 334 9.79 4.97 -3.20
CA ASN A 334 9.26 5.49 -4.45
C ASN A 334 8.50 4.38 -5.17
N LEU A 335 7.29 4.69 -5.62
CA LEU A 335 6.36 3.70 -6.13
C LEU A 335 6.00 3.92 -7.60
N ALA A 336 5.70 2.82 -8.27
CA ALA A 336 5.08 2.81 -9.59
C ALA A 336 4.24 1.53 -9.73
N SER A 337 3.23 1.56 -10.59
CA SER A 337 2.37 0.40 -10.81
C SER A 337 2.22 0.09 -12.30
N LEU A 338 2.32 -1.21 -12.63
CA LEU A 338 2.11 -1.71 -13.99
C LEU A 338 0.63 -2.04 -14.21
N SER A 339 0.10 -1.63 -15.34
CA SER A 339 -1.29 -1.86 -15.74
C SER A 339 -1.42 -3.22 -16.42
N LEU A 340 -1.82 -4.23 -15.67
CA LEU A 340 -1.82 -5.62 -16.14
C LEU A 340 -2.69 -5.88 -17.37
N PRO A 341 -3.86 -5.23 -17.55
CA PRO A 341 -4.66 -5.44 -18.76
C PRO A 341 -3.92 -5.14 -20.06
N MET A 342 -2.95 -4.23 -20.04
CA MET A 342 -2.18 -3.84 -21.23
C MET A 342 -1.25 -4.94 -21.74
N PHE A 343 -1.00 -5.97 -20.93
CA PHE A 343 -0.13 -7.10 -21.27
C PHE A 343 -0.92 -8.34 -21.70
N VAL A 344 -2.24 -8.23 -21.77
CA VAL A 344 -3.10 -9.29 -22.29
C VAL A 344 -3.21 -9.12 -23.80
N GLU A 345 -2.68 -10.07 -24.53
CA GLU A 345 -2.64 -10.10 -25.99
C GLU A 345 -3.02 -11.49 -26.51
N ASN A 346 -3.89 -11.55 -27.51
CA ASN A 346 -4.25 -12.80 -28.17
C ASN A 346 -4.68 -13.94 -27.21
N GLY A 347 -5.41 -13.58 -26.15
CA GLY A 347 -5.91 -14.54 -25.17
C GLY A 347 -4.87 -15.07 -24.19
N ALA A 348 -3.71 -14.42 -24.08
CA ALA A 348 -2.63 -14.80 -23.17
C ALA A 348 -1.97 -13.57 -22.54
N PHE A 349 -1.35 -13.77 -21.39
CA PHE A 349 -0.52 -12.74 -20.77
C PHE A 349 0.86 -12.72 -21.40
N ASN A 350 1.30 -11.56 -21.91
CA ASN A 350 2.61 -11.40 -22.53
C ASN A 350 3.70 -11.15 -21.49
N HIS A 351 4.28 -12.22 -20.96
CA HIS A 351 5.33 -12.14 -19.94
C HIS A 351 6.61 -11.44 -20.42
N ASP A 352 6.97 -11.61 -21.70
CA ASP A 352 8.18 -10.99 -22.26
C ASP A 352 8.05 -9.47 -22.34
N LEU A 353 6.89 -8.97 -22.77
CA LEU A 353 6.60 -7.54 -22.78
C LEU A 353 6.55 -7.00 -21.34
N PHE A 354 5.91 -7.71 -20.43
CA PHE A 354 5.84 -7.36 -19.02
C PHE A 354 7.24 -7.27 -18.39
N TYR A 355 8.10 -8.24 -18.68
CA TYR A 355 9.51 -8.23 -18.28
C TYR A 355 10.22 -6.97 -18.76
N THR A 356 10.10 -6.64 -20.05
CA THR A 356 10.77 -5.47 -20.66
C THR A 356 10.31 -4.15 -20.04
N VAL A 357 9.00 -3.98 -19.90
CA VAL A 357 8.44 -2.74 -19.31
C VAL A 357 8.83 -2.63 -17.83
N THR A 358 8.75 -3.71 -17.08
CA THR A 358 9.14 -3.74 -15.66
C THR A 358 10.59 -3.31 -15.47
N LYS A 359 11.50 -3.75 -16.33
CA LYS A 359 12.91 -3.31 -16.28
C LYS A 359 13.05 -1.79 -16.45
N ARG A 360 12.32 -1.19 -17.39
CA ARG A 360 12.34 0.26 -17.58
C ARG A 360 11.81 0.99 -16.33
N VAL A 361 10.71 0.53 -15.78
CA VAL A 361 10.12 1.14 -14.59
C VAL A 361 11.06 1.03 -13.38
N THR A 362 11.74 -0.10 -13.23
CA THR A 362 12.76 -0.30 -12.17
C THR A 362 13.88 0.72 -12.30
N LYS A 363 14.40 0.92 -13.51
CA LYS A 363 15.46 1.92 -13.77
C LYS A 363 14.98 3.35 -13.51
N ASN A 364 13.73 3.64 -13.85
CA ASN A 364 13.12 4.94 -13.54
C ASN A 364 13.07 5.20 -12.03
N LEU A 365 12.58 4.25 -11.26
CA LEU A 365 12.47 4.40 -9.80
C LEU A 365 13.84 4.55 -9.13
N ASN A 366 14.86 3.90 -9.65
CA ASN A 366 16.22 4.08 -9.17
C ASN A 366 16.71 5.53 -9.42
N LYS A 367 16.43 6.11 -10.58
CA LYS A 367 16.74 7.53 -10.87
C LYS A 367 15.95 8.48 -9.97
N VAL A 368 14.69 8.17 -9.67
CA VAL A 368 13.87 8.99 -8.76
C VAL A 368 14.55 9.17 -7.40
N ILE A 369 15.23 8.15 -6.88
CA ILE A 369 15.99 8.26 -5.62
C ILE A 369 16.98 9.43 -5.66
N ASP A 370 17.68 9.59 -6.76
CA ASP A 370 18.72 10.63 -6.92
C ASP A 370 18.14 11.99 -7.31
N ARG A 371 16.98 12.00 -7.97
CA ARG A 371 16.29 13.22 -8.39
C ARG A 371 15.37 13.81 -7.33
N ASN A 372 15.04 13.05 -6.30
CA ASN A 372 14.05 13.40 -5.29
C ASN A 372 14.51 14.56 -4.41
N TYR A 373 13.59 15.47 -4.09
CA TYR A 373 13.74 16.40 -3.00
C TYR A 373 13.33 15.73 -1.69
N TYR A 374 14.21 15.70 -0.70
CA TYR A 374 13.94 15.11 0.59
C TYR A 374 13.55 16.17 1.63
N PRO A 375 12.34 16.11 2.22
CA PRO A 375 11.93 17.09 3.21
C PRO A 375 12.70 16.99 4.54
N VAL A 376 13.33 15.83 4.79
CA VAL A 376 14.14 15.55 5.97
C VAL A 376 15.43 14.84 5.57
N ILE A 377 16.55 15.22 6.19
CA ILE A 377 17.87 14.67 5.84
C ILE A 377 17.99 13.19 6.13
N GLU A 378 17.33 12.71 7.18
CA GLU A 378 17.33 11.31 7.57
C GLU A 378 16.69 10.42 6.48
N GLY A 379 15.73 10.97 5.73
CA GLY A 379 15.13 10.31 4.57
C GLY A 379 16.12 10.18 3.41
N GLU A 380 16.86 11.24 3.11
CA GLU A 380 17.91 11.22 2.07
C GLU A 380 19.00 10.21 2.42
N ASN A 381 19.47 10.22 3.68
CA ASN A 381 20.50 9.31 4.16
C ASN A 381 20.10 7.84 3.97
N SER A 382 18.90 7.49 4.41
CA SER A 382 18.37 6.13 4.29
C SER A 382 18.16 5.71 2.84
N ASN A 383 17.48 6.57 2.06
CA ASN A 383 17.08 6.22 0.70
C ASN A 383 18.28 6.06 -0.24
N LYS A 384 19.27 6.95 -0.15
CA LYS A 384 20.51 6.86 -0.95
C LYS A 384 21.42 5.71 -0.51
N ARG A 385 21.39 5.37 0.78
CA ARG A 385 22.21 4.29 1.33
C ARG A 385 21.70 2.90 0.94
N HIS A 386 20.38 2.67 1.04
CA HIS A 386 19.77 1.35 0.82
C HIS A 386 19.07 1.23 -0.53
N ARG A 387 18.73 2.31 -1.14
CA ARG A 387 18.11 2.44 -2.47
C ARG A 387 16.90 1.51 -2.69
N PRO A 388 15.93 1.46 -1.76
CA PRO A 388 14.72 0.67 -1.96
C PRO A 388 13.78 1.34 -2.96
N ILE A 389 13.05 0.52 -3.70
CA ILE A 389 11.95 0.94 -4.57
C ILE A 389 10.74 0.04 -4.36
N GLY A 390 9.58 0.44 -4.87
CA GLY A 390 8.35 -0.33 -4.73
C GLY A 390 7.57 -0.42 -6.04
N LEU A 391 7.67 -1.56 -6.69
CA LEU A 391 6.86 -1.91 -7.86
C LEU A 391 5.56 -2.56 -7.43
N GLY A 392 4.46 -2.15 -8.01
CA GLY A 392 3.16 -2.77 -7.82
C GLY A 392 2.43 -2.97 -9.13
N VAL A 393 1.17 -3.35 -9.01
CA VAL A 393 0.28 -3.61 -10.15
C VAL A 393 -1.06 -2.93 -9.95
N GLN A 394 -1.80 -2.76 -11.05
CA GLN A 394 -3.21 -2.43 -11.03
C GLN A 394 -3.93 -3.23 -12.11
N GLY A 395 -5.22 -3.45 -11.93
CA GLY A 395 -6.02 -4.15 -12.93
C GLY A 395 -5.81 -5.66 -12.98
N LEU A 396 -5.42 -6.32 -11.89
CA LEU A 396 -5.32 -7.79 -11.88
C LEU A 396 -6.68 -8.44 -12.17
N ALA A 397 -7.76 -7.94 -11.56
CA ALA A 397 -9.11 -8.43 -11.82
C ALA A 397 -9.52 -8.22 -13.29
N ASP A 398 -9.19 -7.08 -13.87
CA ASP A 398 -9.45 -6.81 -15.27
C ASP A 398 -8.71 -7.77 -16.19
N ALA A 399 -7.44 -8.03 -15.92
CA ALA A 399 -6.65 -9.00 -16.70
C ALA A 399 -7.25 -10.40 -16.63
N PHE A 400 -7.66 -10.86 -15.46
CA PHE A 400 -8.33 -12.15 -15.31
C PHE A 400 -9.63 -12.24 -16.12
N ILE A 401 -10.46 -11.19 -16.05
CA ILE A 401 -11.71 -11.14 -16.83
C ILE A 401 -11.43 -11.20 -18.32
N MET A 402 -10.46 -10.43 -18.81
CA MET A 402 -10.07 -10.43 -20.23
C MET A 402 -9.56 -11.81 -20.68
N LEU A 403 -8.94 -12.57 -19.79
CA LEU A 403 -8.47 -13.93 -20.04
C LEU A 403 -9.52 -15.00 -19.73
N ARG A 404 -10.73 -14.60 -19.35
CA ARG A 404 -11.83 -15.51 -19.01
C ARG A 404 -11.51 -16.43 -17.84
N MET A 405 -10.77 -15.94 -16.86
CA MET A 405 -10.39 -16.65 -15.64
C MET A 405 -11.19 -16.10 -14.45
N PRO A 406 -12.09 -16.86 -13.83
CA PRO A 406 -12.65 -16.47 -12.54
C PRO A 406 -11.54 -16.20 -11.53
N PHE A 407 -11.72 -15.17 -10.70
CA PHE A 407 -10.63 -14.61 -9.86
C PHE A 407 -9.96 -15.66 -8.95
N THR A 408 -10.73 -16.59 -8.40
CA THR A 408 -10.22 -17.64 -7.49
C THR A 408 -10.07 -19.01 -8.17
N SER A 409 -10.11 -19.08 -9.50
CA SER A 409 -9.85 -20.30 -10.24
C SER A 409 -8.39 -20.73 -10.14
N ASP A 410 -8.12 -22.01 -10.37
CA ASP A 410 -6.75 -22.53 -10.38
C ASP A 410 -5.88 -21.85 -11.46
N GLU A 411 -6.46 -21.54 -12.60
CA GLU A 411 -5.78 -20.84 -13.70
C GLU A 411 -5.40 -19.41 -13.28
N ALA A 412 -6.30 -18.69 -12.62
CA ALA A 412 -6.03 -17.35 -12.11
C ALA A 412 -4.97 -17.39 -11.02
N LYS A 413 -5.01 -18.35 -10.11
CA LYS A 413 -3.99 -18.53 -9.06
C LYS A 413 -2.60 -18.78 -9.66
N LYS A 414 -2.53 -19.60 -10.70
CA LYS A 414 -1.27 -19.86 -11.41
C LYS A 414 -0.74 -18.61 -12.09
N LEU A 415 -1.58 -17.89 -12.83
CA LEU A 415 -1.18 -16.66 -13.50
C LEU A 415 -0.77 -15.57 -12.49
N ASN A 416 -1.48 -15.43 -11.39
CA ASN A 416 -1.13 -14.54 -10.29
C ASN A 416 0.32 -14.77 -9.82
N GLN A 417 0.70 -16.00 -9.58
CA GLN A 417 2.06 -16.34 -9.18
C GLN A 417 3.08 -16.05 -10.28
N GLU A 418 2.77 -16.40 -11.51
CA GLU A 418 3.68 -16.20 -12.66
C GLU A 418 3.90 -14.73 -13.00
N ILE A 419 2.88 -13.88 -12.86
CA ILE A 419 3.01 -12.43 -13.04
C ILE A 419 4.02 -11.86 -12.05
N PHE A 420 3.90 -12.19 -10.78
CA PHE A 420 4.81 -11.67 -9.75
C PHE A 420 6.20 -12.29 -9.81
N GLU A 421 6.32 -13.52 -10.26
CA GLU A 421 7.64 -14.12 -10.58
C GLU A 421 8.33 -13.30 -11.67
N THR A 422 7.63 -13.01 -12.76
CA THR A 422 8.17 -12.20 -13.87
C THR A 422 8.56 -10.80 -13.40
N MET A 423 7.71 -10.15 -12.60
CA MET A 423 8.00 -8.82 -12.05
C MET A 423 9.28 -8.81 -11.23
N TYR A 424 9.40 -9.74 -10.30
CA TYR A 424 10.58 -9.83 -9.42
C TYR A 424 11.83 -10.18 -10.21
N PHE A 425 11.75 -11.13 -11.13
CA PHE A 425 12.87 -11.49 -12.00
C PHE A 425 13.35 -10.30 -12.84
N ALA A 426 12.43 -9.57 -13.45
CA ALA A 426 12.74 -8.38 -14.24
C ALA A 426 13.36 -7.26 -13.39
N ALA A 427 12.81 -7.03 -12.21
CA ALA A 427 13.29 -6.00 -11.29
C ALA A 427 14.70 -6.32 -10.77
N VAL A 428 14.95 -7.56 -10.36
CA VAL A 428 16.29 -8.00 -9.92
C VAL A 428 17.29 -7.90 -11.08
N THR A 429 16.88 -8.30 -12.28
CA THR A 429 17.74 -8.22 -13.49
C THR A 429 18.14 -6.78 -13.78
N ALA A 430 17.17 -5.84 -13.78
CA ALA A 430 17.46 -4.43 -13.99
C ALA A 430 18.36 -3.85 -12.89
N SER A 431 18.11 -4.23 -11.65
CA SER A 431 18.90 -3.79 -10.50
C SER A 431 20.35 -4.30 -10.57
N MET A 432 20.54 -5.54 -11.02
CA MET A 432 21.87 -6.11 -11.26
C MET A 432 22.58 -5.40 -12.41
N GLU A 433 21.89 -5.13 -13.50
CA GLU A 433 22.46 -4.38 -14.63
C GLU A 433 22.93 -2.99 -14.21
N MET A 434 22.15 -2.30 -13.39
CA MET A 434 22.54 -0.99 -12.84
C MET A 434 23.73 -1.11 -11.88
N ALA A 435 23.82 -2.19 -11.12
CA ALA A 435 24.96 -2.43 -10.23
C ALA A 435 26.25 -2.69 -11.00
N LYS A 436 26.20 -3.29 -12.19
CA LYS A 436 27.37 -3.43 -13.06
C LYS A 436 27.97 -2.08 -13.43
N GLU A 437 27.14 -1.07 -13.66
CA GLU A 437 27.57 0.26 -14.11
C GLU A 437 27.91 1.18 -12.94
N GLU A 438 27.12 1.16 -11.86
CA GLU A 438 27.17 2.14 -10.79
C GLU A 438 27.57 1.56 -9.43
N GLY A 439 27.74 0.24 -9.35
CA GLY A 439 28.00 -0.47 -8.10
C GLY A 439 26.72 -0.83 -7.34
N PRO A 440 26.82 -1.81 -6.42
CA PRO A 440 25.70 -2.17 -5.57
C PRO A 440 25.34 -1.08 -4.56
N TYR A 441 24.15 -1.14 -3.98
CA TYR A 441 23.81 -0.24 -2.87
C TYR A 441 24.76 -0.45 -1.68
N SER A 442 24.93 0.59 -0.86
CA SER A 442 26.00 0.63 0.17
C SER A 442 25.96 -0.51 1.19
N THR A 443 24.77 -1.03 1.50
CA THR A 443 24.57 -2.09 2.50
C THR A 443 24.28 -3.47 1.89
N PHE A 444 24.66 -3.66 0.65
CA PHE A 444 24.49 -4.93 -0.07
C PHE A 444 25.22 -6.09 0.62
N LYS A 445 26.46 -5.88 1.02
CA LYS A 445 27.27 -6.91 1.70
C LYS A 445 26.59 -7.35 3.00
N GLY A 446 26.44 -8.64 3.19
CA GLY A 446 25.79 -9.22 4.36
C GLY A 446 24.28 -9.41 4.19
N SER A 447 23.67 -8.86 3.14
CA SER A 447 22.26 -9.08 2.83
C SER A 447 21.99 -10.50 2.32
N PRO A 448 20.78 -11.03 2.45
CA PRO A 448 20.43 -12.33 1.89
C PRO A 448 20.74 -12.46 0.40
N ILE A 449 20.40 -11.44 -0.39
CA ILE A 449 20.63 -11.46 -1.83
C ILE A 449 22.11 -11.49 -2.20
N SER A 450 22.99 -10.92 -1.34
CA SER A 450 24.44 -11.01 -1.53
C SER A 450 24.97 -12.43 -1.42
N GLN A 451 24.22 -13.31 -0.76
CA GLN A 451 24.52 -14.72 -0.57
C GLN A 451 23.77 -15.62 -1.56
N GLY A 452 23.10 -15.02 -2.54
CA GLY A 452 22.33 -15.76 -3.53
C GLY A 452 20.94 -16.18 -3.08
N GLU A 453 20.42 -15.62 -1.98
CA GLU A 453 19.07 -15.88 -1.50
C GLU A 453 18.10 -14.83 -2.02
N PHE A 454 17.23 -15.23 -2.93
CA PHE A 454 16.10 -14.42 -3.40
C PHE A 454 14.92 -14.49 -2.43
N GLN A 455 13.92 -13.64 -2.64
CA GLN A 455 12.75 -13.59 -1.75
C GLN A 455 12.08 -14.96 -1.61
N TYR A 456 11.88 -15.69 -2.71
CA TYR A 456 11.24 -17.01 -2.64
C TYR A 456 12.08 -18.04 -1.85
N ASN A 457 13.42 -17.89 -1.84
CA ASN A 457 14.29 -18.72 -1.00
C ASN A 457 14.04 -18.49 0.49
N LEU A 458 13.77 -17.24 0.88
CA LEU A 458 13.41 -16.89 2.27
C LEU A 458 12.06 -17.48 2.70
N TRP A 459 11.22 -17.85 1.74
CA TRP A 459 9.97 -18.59 1.96
C TRP A 459 10.18 -20.12 1.95
N GLY A 460 11.40 -20.59 1.78
CA GLY A 460 11.74 -22.00 1.73
C GLY A 460 11.56 -22.67 0.36
N LEU A 461 11.36 -21.89 -0.70
CA LEU A 461 11.25 -22.42 -2.06
C LEU A 461 12.61 -22.48 -2.74
N GLN A 462 12.73 -23.43 -3.67
CA GLN A 462 13.89 -23.60 -4.53
C GLN A 462 13.52 -23.24 -5.98
N ASP A 463 14.54 -23.06 -6.83
CA ASP A 463 14.33 -22.73 -8.25
C ASP A 463 13.44 -23.78 -8.96
N SER A 464 13.54 -25.04 -8.55
CA SER A 464 12.72 -26.14 -9.10
C SER A 464 11.23 -26.04 -8.74
N ASP A 465 10.87 -25.25 -7.73
CA ASP A 465 9.48 -25.03 -7.33
C ASP A 465 8.78 -23.95 -8.17
N LEU A 466 9.52 -23.24 -9.00
CA LEU A 466 9.02 -22.11 -9.79
C LEU A 466 8.56 -22.55 -11.19
N SER A 467 8.11 -21.58 -12.00
CA SER A 467 7.51 -21.86 -13.31
C SER A 467 8.44 -22.49 -14.34
N GLY A 468 9.76 -22.34 -14.17
CA GLY A 468 10.74 -22.73 -15.18
C GLY A 468 10.88 -21.76 -16.35
N ARG A 469 10.11 -20.65 -16.34
CA ARG A 469 10.14 -19.63 -17.40
C ARG A 469 11.44 -18.84 -17.41
N TRP A 470 11.99 -18.50 -16.24
CA TRP A 470 13.12 -17.59 -16.07
C TRP A 470 14.34 -18.31 -15.54
N ASP A 471 15.53 -17.91 -16.02
CA ASP A 471 16.81 -18.48 -15.60
C ASP A 471 17.32 -17.84 -14.30
N TRP A 472 16.75 -18.29 -13.19
CA TRP A 472 17.13 -17.82 -11.85
C TRP A 472 18.56 -18.20 -11.47
N ALA A 473 19.04 -19.35 -11.90
CA ALA A 473 20.40 -19.81 -11.59
C ALA A 473 21.46 -18.88 -12.18
N ASN A 474 21.28 -18.45 -13.44
CA ASN A 474 22.18 -17.49 -14.06
C ASN A 474 22.10 -16.11 -13.40
N LEU A 475 20.89 -15.65 -13.12
CA LEU A 475 20.69 -14.37 -12.44
C LEU A 475 21.38 -14.37 -11.05
N ARG A 476 21.30 -15.47 -10.31
CA ARG A 476 21.97 -15.62 -9.01
C ARG A 476 23.48 -15.45 -9.13
N LYS A 477 24.09 -16.06 -10.14
CA LYS A 477 25.54 -15.91 -10.40
C LYS A 477 25.90 -14.46 -10.67
N GLU A 478 25.13 -13.78 -11.51
CA GLU A 478 25.39 -12.37 -11.85
C GLU A 478 25.17 -11.45 -10.65
N VAL A 479 24.14 -11.68 -9.84
CA VAL A 479 23.89 -10.92 -8.60
C VAL A 479 25.02 -11.10 -7.58
N MET A 480 25.50 -12.32 -7.41
CA MET A 480 26.63 -12.58 -6.49
C MET A 480 27.94 -11.95 -6.98
N GLU A 481 28.12 -11.81 -8.29
CA GLU A 481 29.31 -11.19 -8.89
C GLU A 481 29.24 -9.67 -8.89
N PHE A 482 28.12 -9.09 -9.35
CA PHE A 482 27.98 -7.64 -9.58
C PHE A 482 27.19 -6.91 -8.50
N GLY A 483 26.40 -7.63 -7.73
CA GLY A 483 25.44 -7.07 -6.78
C GLY A 483 24.14 -6.62 -7.43
N VAL A 484 23.32 -5.93 -6.65
CA VAL A 484 22.13 -5.22 -7.09
C VAL A 484 22.18 -3.77 -6.61
N ARG A 485 21.62 -2.87 -7.40
CA ARG A 485 21.59 -1.43 -7.07
C ARG A 485 20.59 -1.09 -5.97
N ASN A 486 19.54 -1.88 -5.80
CA ASN A 486 18.40 -1.62 -4.94
C ASN A 486 18.24 -2.72 -3.90
N SER A 487 18.05 -2.37 -2.63
CA SER A 487 17.88 -3.33 -1.54
C SER A 487 16.53 -4.04 -1.56
N LEU A 488 15.48 -3.35 -2.01
CA LEU A 488 14.12 -3.86 -2.10
C LEU A 488 13.48 -3.36 -3.40
N LEU A 489 12.54 -4.13 -3.97
CA LEU A 489 12.07 -3.90 -5.32
C LEU A 489 10.55 -3.93 -5.48
N VAL A 490 9.83 -4.80 -4.80
CA VAL A 490 8.42 -5.08 -5.06
C VAL A 490 7.58 -4.80 -3.82
N ALA A 491 6.58 -3.94 -3.97
CA ALA A 491 5.67 -3.53 -2.90
C ALA A 491 4.30 -3.16 -3.48
N PRO A 492 3.42 -4.13 -3.72
CA PRO A 492 2.09 -3.83 -4.27
C PRO A 492 1.27 -2.92 -3.36
N MET A 493 1.13 -1.66 -3.80
CA MET A 493 0.40 -0.59 -3.14
C MET A 493 -1.09 -0.59 -3.56
N PRO A 494 -1.97 0.18 -2.86
CA PRO A 494 -3.40 0.17 -3.15
C PRO A 494 -3.81 0.73 -4.52
N THR A 495 -3.04 1.63 -5.12
CA THR A 495 -3.34 2.31 -6.41
C THR A 495 -4.68 3.06 -6.45
N ALA A 496 -5.17 3.58 -5.33
CA ALA A 496 -6.51 4.15 -5.21
C ALA A 496 -6.83 5.23 -6.27
N SER A 497 -5.92 6.20 -6.47
CA SER A 497 -6.11 7.28 -7.46
C SER A 497 -5.58 6.92 -8.85
N THR A 498 -4.43 6.27 -8.92
CA THR A 498 -3.77 5.96 -10.20
C THR A 498 -4.52 4.90 -11.01
N SER A 499 -5.21 3.97 -10.36
CA SER A 499 -6.09 3.02 -11.05
C SER A 499 -7.30 3.71 -11.67
N GLN A 500 -7.86 4.74 -11.02
CA GLN A 500 -8.93 5.56 -11.60
C GLN A 500 -8.46 6.31 -12.85
N ILE A 501 -7.24 6.86 -12.82
CA ILE A 501 -6.67 7.55 -13.98
C ILE A 501 -6.58 6.61 -15.18
N LEU A 502 -6.08 5.39 -14.99
CA LEU A 502 -5.90 4.42 -16.06
C LEU A 502 -7.17 3.62 -16.41
N GLY A 503 -8.24 3.75 -15.61
CA GLY A 503 -9.50 3.04 -15.85
C GLY A 503 -9.47 1.56 -15.44
N ASN A 504 -8.64 1.20 -14.47
CA ASN A 504 -8.50 -0.15 -13.95
C ASN A 504 -9.19 -0.33 -12.59
N ASN A 505 -9.50 -1.57 -12.24
CA ASN A 505 -9.76 -1.91 -10.85
C ASN A 505 -8.48 -1.78 -10.02
N GLU A 506 -8.63 -1.52 -8.73
CA GLU A 506 -7.51 -1.22 -7.84
C GLU A 506 -6.56 -2.41 -7.67
N ALA A 507 -5.26 -2.16 -7.82
CA ALA A 507 -4.18 -3.07 -7.49
C ALA A 507 -4.43 -4.52 -7.93
N PHE A 508 -4.33 -5.42 -6.97
CA PHE A 508 -4.59 -6.85 -7.10
C PHE A 508 -5.96 -7.25 -6.51
N GLU A 509 -6.83 -6.27 -6.26
CA GLU A 509 -8.14 -6.49 -5.64
C GLU A 509 -9.15 -7.10 -6.61
N PRO A 510 -10.04 -8.01 -6.15
CA PRO A 510 -11.23 -8.37 -6.90
C PRO A 510 -12.22 -7.21 -6.97
N TYR A 511 -13.16 -7.26 -7.90
CA TYR A 511 -14.26 -6.29 -7.90
C TYR A 511 -15.13 -6.46 -6.66
N THR A 512 -15.47 -5.35 -6.02
CA THR A 512 -16.39 -5.33 -4.86
C THR A 512 -17.86 -5.32 -5.28
N SER A 513 -18.14 -4.78 -6.48
CA SER A 513 -19.45 -4.72 -7.07
C SER A 513 -19.35 -4.54 -8.58
N ASN A 514 -20.31 -5.05 -9.33
CA ASN A 514 -20.38 -4.85 -10.77
C ASN A 514 -21.15 -3.57 -11.17
N ILE A 515 -21.74 -2.87 -10.21
CA ILE A 515 -22.41 -1.58 -10.43
C ILE A 515 -22.27 -0.72 -9.17
N TYR A 516 -21.96 0.55 -9.37
CA TYR A 516 -21.83 1.51 -8.27
C TYR A 516 -22.20 2.92 -8.71
N THR A 517 -22.50 3.77 -7.73
CA THR A 517 -22.78 5.18 -7.95
C THR A 517 -21.54 6.01 -7.67
N ARG A 518 -21.13 6.85 -8.63
CA ARG A 518 -20.12 7.88 -8.44
C ARG A 518 -20.75 9.23 -8.30
N ARG A 519 -20.44 9.94 -7.22
CA ARG A 519 -20.83 11.34 -7.02
C ARG A 519 -19.69 12.24 -7.45
N VAL A 520 -19.98 13.16 -8.35
CA VAL A 520 -19.08 14.23 -8.79
C VAL A 520 -19.85 15.56 -8.72
N LEU A 521 -19.13 16.68 -8.83
CA LEU A 521 -19.75 18.01 -8.75
C LEU A 521 -20.92 18.22 -9.74
N SER A 522 -20.88 17.53 -10.87
CA SER A 522 -21.92 17.62 -11.92
C SER A 522 -23.12 16.67 -11.73
N GLY A 523 -23.11 15.81 -10.70
CA GLY A 523 -24.20 14.88 -10.42
C GLY A 523 -23.77 13.48 -10.01
N GLU A 524 -24.74 12.58 -9.94
CA GLU A 524 -24.50 11.15 -9.66
C GLU A 524 -24.52 10.36 -10.97
N PHE A 525 -23.52 9.48 -11.11
CA PHE A 525 -23.40 8.60 -12.27
C PHE A 525 -23.42 7.15 -11.81
N ILE A 526 -24.21 6.34 -12.52
CA ILE A 526 -24.22 4.90 -12.33
C ILE A 526 -23.15 4.30 -13.26
N VAL A 527 -22.21 3.58 -12.69
CA VAL A 527 -21.10 2.96 -13.41
C VAL A 527 -21.23 1.44 -13.31
N VAL A 528 -21.28 0.78 -14.46
CA VAL A 528 -21.32 -0.67 -14.57
C VAL A 528 -19.90 -1.17 -14.90
N ASN A 529 -19.52 -2.33 -14.37
CA ASN A 529 -18.27 -3.00 -14.78
C ASN A 529 -18.22 -3.08 -16.31
N LYS A 530 -17.25 -2.40 -16.91
CA LYS A 530 -17.14 -2.26 -18.38
C LYS A 530 -17.07 -3.60 -19.10
N HIS A 531 -16.42 -4.59 -18.51
CA HIS A 531 -16.28 -5.93 -19.10
C HIS A 531 -17.62 -6.67 -19.10
N LEU A 532 -18.35 -6.60 -17.99
CA LEU A 532 -19.69 -7.19 -17.89
C LEU A 532 -20.66 -6.54 -18.86
N LEU A 533 -20.65 -5.20 -18.93
CA LEU A 533 -21.50 -4.46 -19.86
C LEU A 533 -21.24 -4.89 -21.31
N GLU A 534 -19.98 -4.97 -21.70
CA GLU A 534 -19.59 -5.41 -23.05
C GLU A 534 -20.07 -6.84 -23.35
N ASP A 535 -19.89 -7.77 -22.40
CA ASP A 535 -20.35 -9.15 -22.57
C ASP A 535 -21.87 -9.23 -22.71
N LEU A 536 -22.62 -8.51 -21.88
CA LEU A 536 -24.07 -8.52 -21.90
C LEU A 536 -24.63 -7.84 -23.16
N VAL A 537 -23.99 -6.78 -23.64
CA VAL A 537 -24.37 -6.13 -24.92
C VAL A 537 -24.14 -7.08 -26.10
N LYS A 538 -23.00 -7.75 -26.14
CA LYS A 538 -22.69 -8.76 -27.20
C LYS A 538 -23.68 -9.90 -27.24
N LEU A 539 -24.19 -10.32 -26.08
CA LEU A 539 -25.20 -11.38 -25.97
C LEU A 539 -26.62 -10.91 -26.18
N GLY A 540 -26.84 -9.60 -26.36
CA GLY A 540 -28.17 -9.02 -26.50
C GLY A 540 -29.00 -9.06 -25.20
N LEU A 541 -28.36 -9.20 -24.06
CA LEU A 541 -29.02 -9.32 -22.74
C LEU A 541 -29.12 -8.01 -21.99
N TRP A 542 -28.36 -6.98 -22.38
CA TRP A 542 -28.36 -5.70 -21.68
C TRP A 542 -29.60 -4.88 -22.00
N ASN A 543 -30.35 -4.52 -20.97
CA ASN A 543 -31.49 -3.62 -21.04
C ASN A 543 -31.68 -2.94 -19.68
N GLU A 544 -32.64 -2.02 -19.59
CA GLU A 544 -32.93 -1.30 -18.35
C GLU A 544 -33.41 -2.22 -17.23
N ASP A 545 -34.19 -3.25 -17.56
CA ASP A 545 -34.69 -4.22 -16.56
C ASP A 545 -33.54 -4.99 -15.93
N LEU A 546 -32.57 -5.45 -16.73
CA LEU A 546 -31.39 -6.17 -16.22
C LEU A 546 -30.52 -5.24 -15.36
N LYS A 547 -30.36 -3.99 -15.76
CA LYS A 547 -29.66 -2.98 -14.98
C LYS A 547 -30.33 -2.77 -13.62
N GLN A 548 -31.66 -2.66 -13.58
CA GLN A 548 -32.43 -2.52 -12.35
C GLN A 548 -32.28 -3.76 -11.44
N GLU A 549 -32.27 -4.96 -12.02
CA GLU A 549 -32.01 -6.19 -11.26
C GLU A 549 -30.62 -6.21 -10.66
N LEU A 550 -29.60 -5.82 -11.44
CA LEU A 550 -28.21 -5.73 -10.96
C LEU A 550 -28.10 -4.74 -9.78
N MET A 551 -28.83 -3.63 -9.84
CA MET A 551 -28.90 -2.66 -8.74
C MET A 551 -29.58 -3.25 -7.51
N ARG A 552 -30.68 -3.97 -7.67
CA ARG A 552 -31.38 -4.66 -6.55
C ARG A 552 -30.50 -5.71 -5.87
N GLU A 553 -29.66 -6.40 -6.65
CA GLU A 553 -28.73 -7.42 -6.16
C GLU A 553 -27.42 -6.83 -5.63
N ASN A 554 -27.34 -5.51 -5.47
CA ASN A 554 -26.16 -4.80 -4.98
C ASN A 554 -24.86 -5.07 -5.78
N GLY A 555 -25.02 -5.24 -7.09
CA GLY A 555 -23.91 -5.48 -8.00
C GLY A 555 -23.50 -6.95 -8.14
N SER A 556 -24.19 -7.88 -7.50
CA SER A 556 -24.01 -9.31 -7.74
C SER A 556 -24.74 -9.77 -8.99
N VAL A 557 -24.11 -10.64 -9.75
CA VAL A 557 -24.73 -11.25 -10.96
C VAL A 557 -25.30 -12.63 -10.71
N GLN A 558 -25.21 -13.15 -9.47
CA GLN A 558 -25.53 -14.54 -9.19
C GLN A 558 -26.99 -14.92 -9.41
N ASN A 559 -27.92 -13.98 -9.19
CA ASN A 559 -29.35 -14.19 -9.37
C ASN A 559 -29.92 -13.63 -10.68
N LEU A 560 -29.07 -13.14 -11.57
CA LEU A 560 -29.47 -12.65 -12.88
C LEU A 560 -29.71 -13.83 -13.85
N ASN A 561 -30.58 -13.61 -14.84
CA ASN A 561 -30.79 -14.60 -15.92
C ASN A 561 -29.73 -14.40 -17.02
N ILE A 562 -28.53 -14.84 -16.76
CA ILE A 562 -27.38 -14.80 -17.65
C ILE A 562 -26.63 -16.14 -17.65
N PRO A 563 -25.76 -16.40 -18.64
CA PRO A 563 -24.98 -17.64 -18.67
C PRO A 563 -24.15 -17.86 -17.40
N GLN A 564 -24.02 -19.13 -16.97
CA GLN A 564 -23.36 -19.53 -15.76
C GLN A 564 -21.85 -19.19 -15.75
N ASP A 565 -21.20 -19.25 -16.89
CA ASP A 565 -19.79 -18.88 -17.05
C ASP A 565 -19.56 -17.38 -16.73
N LEU A 566 -20.50 -16.51 -17.06
CA LEU A 566 -20.44 -15.09 -16.69
C LEU A 566 -20.69 -14.89 -15.20
N LYS A 567 -21.55 -15.69 -14.57
CA LYS A 567 -21.76 -15.62 -13.13
C LYS A 567 -20.48 -15.96 -12.36
N GLU A 568 -19.74 -16.96 -12.80
CA GLU A 568 -18.45 -17.34 -12.21
C GLU A 568 -17.39 -16.25 -12.44
N LEU A 569 -17.33 -15.71 -13.66
CA LEU A 569 -16.34 -14.70 -14.04
C LEU A 569 -16.51 -13.37 -13.29
N TYR A 570 -17.75 -12.99 -13.01
CA TYR A 570 -18.09 -11.68 -12.42
C TYR A 570 -18.52 -11.76 -10.96
N LYS A 571 -18.08 -12.80 -10.24
CA LYS A 571 -18.24 -12.84 -8.77
C LYS A 571 -17.63 -11.61 -8.14
N THR A 572 -18.33 -11.06 -7.16
CA THR A 572 -17.79 -9.99 -6.31
C THR A 572 -16.93 -10.60 -5.18
N VAL A 573 -16.09 -9.78 -4.57
CA VAL A 573 -15.24 -10.21 -3.45
C VAL A 573 -16.05 -10.79 -2.29
N TRP A 574 -17.28 -10.31 -2.08
CA TRP A 574 -18.18 -10.81 -1.02
C TRP A 574 -18.64 -12.25 -1.24
N GLU A 575 -18.53 -12.74 -2.45
CA GLU A 575 -18.91 -14.09 -2.88
C GLU A 575 -17.70 -15.03 -2.99
N MET A 576 -16.51 -14.54 -2.63
CA MET A 576 -15.26 -15.30 -2.65
C MET A 576 -14.86 -15.75 -1.24
N SER A 577 -14.17 -16.89 -1.15
CA SER A 577 -13.55 -17.33 0.10
C SER A 577 -12.31 -16.48 0.41
N MET A 578 -12.22 -15.94 1.63
CA MET A 578 -11.02 -15.24 2.06
C MET A 578 -9.79 -16.15 2.15
N LYS A 579 -10.00 -17.45 2.34
CA LYS A 579 -8.91 -18.42 2.23
C LYS A 579 -8.23 -18.36 0.85
N ASP A 580 -9.00 -18.28 -0.23
CA ASP A 580 -8.47 -18.16 -1.57
C ASP A 580 -7.73 -16.83 -1.77
N ILE A 581 -8.27 -15.74 -1.24
CA ILE A 581 -7.63 -14.41 -1.31
C ILE A 581 -6.30 -14.42 -0.55
N ILE A 582 -6.25 -15.02 0.62
CA ILE A 582 -5.02 -15.17 1.41
C ILE A 582 -4.01 -16.08 0.70
N ASP A 583 -4.45 -17.19 0.10
CA ASP A 583 -3.60 -18.06 -0.70
C ASP A 583 -2.95 -17.32 -1.88
N MET A 584 -3.73 -16.50 -2.58
CA MET A 584 -3.21 -15.70 -3.69
C MET A 584 -2.20 -14.66 -3.21
N SER A 585 -2.42 -14.05 -2.05
CA SER A 585 -1.45 -13.15 -1.42
C SER A 585 -0.15 -13.88 -1.07
N ARG A 586 -0.24 -15.09 -0.53
CA ARG A 586 0.94 -15.93 -0.24
C ARG A 586 1.72 -16.25 -1.50
N HIS A 587 1.06 -16.66 -2.57
CA HIS A 587 1.71 -17.01 -3.85
C HIS A 587 2.42 -15.81 -4.47
N ARG A 588 1.81 -14.63 -4.43
CA ARG A 588 2.49 -13.38 -4.80
C ARG A 588 3.66 -13.08 -3.88
N GLY A 589 3.46 -13.33 -2.59
CA GLY A 589 4.42 -13.04 -1.52
C GLY A 589 5.78 -13.68 -1.71
N TYR A 590 5.86 -14.82 -2.40
CA TYR A 590 7.13 -15.45 -2.75
C TYR A 590 8.05 -14.53 -3.56
N PHE A 591 7.48 -13.55 -4.24
CA PHE A 591 8.18 -12.62 -5.13
C PHE A 591 8.02 -11.15 -4.72
N VAL A 592 7.49 -10.91 -3.53
CA VAL A 592 7.31 -9.58 -2.95
C VAL A 592 8.27 -9.41 -1.78
N ASP A 593 9.38 -8.75 -2.02
CA ASP A 593 10.43 -8.57 -1.01
C ASP A 593 10.09 -7.54 0.08
N GLN A 594 9.15 -6.65 -0.17
CA GLN A 594 8.50 -5.84 0.86
C GLN A 594 7.20 -6.51 1.33
N SER A 595 6.03 -5.87 1.18
CA SER A 595 4.75 -6.46 1.54
C SER A 595 3.63 -6.04 0.59
N GLN A 596 2.38 -6.26 0.99
CA GLN A 596 1.19 -6.03 0.18
C GLN A 596 0.12 -5.32 0.99
N SER A 597 -0.59 -4.38 0.37
CA SER A 597 -1.75 -3.71 0.96
C SER A 597 -2.99 -4.60 0.84
N LEU A 598 -3.02 -5.69 1.60
CA LEU A 598 -4.05 -6.72 1.49
C LEU A 598 -5.29 -6.36 2.31
N ASN A 599 -6.39 -5.99 1.64
CA ASN A 599 -7.68 -5.89 2.27
C ASN A 599 -8.33 -7.27 2.43
N LEU A 600 -9.02 -7.47 3.55
CA LEU A 600 -9.86 -8.64 3.77
C LEU A 600 -11.31 -8.22 3.91
N PHE A 601 -12.22 -9.06 3.45
CA PHE A 601 -13.65 -8.76 3.33
C PHE A 601 -14.45 -9.80 4.09
N MET A 602 -15.36 -9.35 4.96
CA MET A 602 -16.19 -10.25 5.72
C MET A 602 -17.60 -9.67 5.87
N GLN A 603 -18.56 -10.36 5.29
CA GLN A 603 -19.96 -10.09 5.51
C GLN A 603 -20.37 -10.71 6.85
N ASN A 604 -21.07 -9.96 7.69
CA ASN A 604 -21.48 -10.43 9.03
C ASN A 604 -20.29 -10.90 9.89
N ALA A 605 -19.30 -10.02 10.08
CA ALA A 605 -18.12 -10.30 10.86
C ALA A 605 -18.44 -10.69 12.30
N ASN A 606 -17.78 -11.74 12.79
CA ASN A 606 -17.83 -12.16 14.19
C ASN A 606 -16.44 -12.64 14.64
N TYR A 607 -16.27 -12.83 15.94
CA TYR A 607 -14.97 -13.18 16.51
C TYR A 607 -14.43 -14.51 16.01
N ALA A 608 -15.28 -15.51 15.87
CA ALA A 608 -14.84 -16.84 15.41
C ALA A 608 -14.34 -16.82 13.97
N LYS A 609 -15.06 -16.15 13.07
CA LYS A 609 -14.66 -16.01 11.66
C LYS A 609 -13.39 -15.19 11.52
N LEU A 610 -13.28 -14.07 12.23
CA LEU A 610 -12.10 -13.22 12.21
C LEU A 610 -10.89 -13.96 12.76
N THR A 611 -11.04 -14.67 13.87
CA THR A 611 -9.96 -15.48 14.45
C THR A 611 -9.46 -16.50 13.45
N SER A 612 -10.35 -17.26 12.83
CA SER A 612 -9.98 -18.25 11.80
C SER A 612 -9.23 -17.62 10.64
N MET A 613 -9.69 -16.48 10.14
CA MET A 613 -9.08 -15.76 9.02
C MET A 613 -7.67 -15.24 9.37
N HIS A 614 -7.52 -14.59 10.52
CA HIS A 614 -6.22 -14.07 10.95
C HIS A 614 -5.20 -15.17 11.22
N PHE A 615 -5.60 -16.27 11.85
CA PHE A 615 -4.70 -17.40 12.07
C PHE A 615 -4.30 -18.07 10.77
N TYR A 616 -5.22 -18.18 9.81
CA TYR A 616 -4.88 -18.68 8.49
C TYR A 616 -3.84 -17.79 7.78
N ALA A 617 -4.01 -16.46 7.82
CA ALA A 617 -3.07 -15.51 7.27
C ALA A 617 -1.69 -15.62 7.95
N TRP A 618 -1.67 -15.69 9.27
CA TRP A 618 -0.43 -15.85 10.03
C TRP A 618 0.29 -17.18 9.72
N GLN A 619 -0.43 -18.29 9.72
CA GLN A 619 0.11 -19.61 9.41
C GLN A 619 0.58 -19.72 7.96
N SER A 620 -0.02 -18.95 7.05
CA SER A 620 0.40 -18.85 5.65
C SER A 620 1.71 -18.09 5.47
N GLY A 621 2.24 -17.46 6.51
CA GLY A 621 3.52 -16.75 6.48
C GLY A 621 3.44 -15.33 5.94
N LEU A 622 2.27 -14.73 5.84
CA LEU A 622 2.11 -13.36 5.35
C LEU A 622 2.84 -12.36 6.27
N LYS A 623 3.46 -11.35 5.69
CA LYS A 623 4.04 -10.21 6.40
C LYS A 623 2.94 -9.24 6.83
N THR A 624 2.11 -8.81 5.90
CA THR A 624 0.87 -8.09 6.16
C THR A 624 -0.28 -9.07 6.08
N GLY A 625 -0.93 -9.33 7.21
CA GLY A 625 -2.10 -10.19 7.25
C GLY A 625 -3.37 -9.48 6.82
N MET A 626 -3.49 -8.19 7.16
CA MET A 626 -4.67 -7.40 6.81
C MET A 626 -4.35 -5.91 6.85
N TYR A 627 -4.65 -5.21 5.76
CA TYR A 627 -4.70 -3.76 5.69
C TYR A 627 -6.00 -3.27 6.35
N TYR A 628 -7.10 -3.15 5.60
CA TYR A 628 -8.42 -2.91 6.18
C TYR A 628 -9.24 -4.19 6.27
N LEU A 629 -10.02 -4.30 7.34
CA LEU A 629 -11.18 -5.19 7.35
C LEU A 629 -12.36 -4.43 6.74
N ARG A 630 -12.83 -4.90 5.60
CA ARG A 630 -14.04 -4.38 4.96
C ARG A 630 -15.22 -5.26 5.39
N THR A 631 -16.22 -4.66 6.02
CA THR A 631 -17.43 -5.35 6.45
C THR A 631 -18.62 -4.84 5.67
N LYS A 632 -19.62 -5.71 5.47
CA LYS A 632 -20.90 -5.37 4.89
C LYS A 632 -21.97 -5.86 5.84
N ALA A 633 -22.74 -4.94 6.40
CA ALA A 633 -23.87 -5.30 7.22
C ALA A 633 -24.96 -5.95 6.34
N ALA A 634 -25.69 -6.91 6.91
CA ALA A 634 -26.77 -7.60 6.19
C ALA A 634 -27.86 -6.64 5.66
N VAL A 635 -27.86 -5.38 6.12
CA VAL A 635 -28.89 -4.37 5.85
C VAL A 635 -28.37 -3.16 5.07
N ASP A 636 -27.04 -3.02 4.85
CA ASP A 636 -26.51 -1.96 4.02
C ASP A 636 -26.64 -2.29 2.53
N ALA A 637 -27.89 -2.26 2.08
CA ALA A 637 -28.19 -2.13 0.67
C ALA A 637 -27.62 -0.79 0.19
N ILE A 638 -26.78 -0.81 -0.84
CA ILE A 638 -26.53 0.39 -1.64
C ILE A 638 -27.90 0.89 -2.07
N LYS A 639 -28.34 1.99 -1.49
CA LYS A 639 -29.66 2.55 -1.80
C LYS A 639 -29.62 3.18 -3.17
N PHE A 640 -29.86 2.40 -4.19
CA PHE A 640 -30.22 2.92 -5.49
C PHE A 640 -31.68 3.41 -5.45
N THR A 641 -31.95 4.59 -5.96
CA THR A 641 -33.31 5.03 -6.20
C THR A 641 -33.82 4.24 -7.39
N LEU A 642 -34.60 3.20 -7.13
CA LEU A 642 -35.29 2.44 -8.18
C LEU A 642 -36.47 3.26 -8.67
N ASN A 643 -36.59 3.44 -9.98
CA ASN A 643 -37.81 3.97 -10.60
C ASN A 643 -38.92 2.92 -10.43
N ASN A 644 -39.69 3.05 -9.38
CA ASN A 644 -40.91 2.28 -9.22
C ASN A 644 -42.08 3.10 -9.77
N ASP A 645 -42.66 2.66 -10.86
CA ASP A 645 -43.93 3.14 -11.37
C ASP A 645 -45.11 2.66 -10.49
N LYS A 646 -44.95 2.58 -9.17
CA LYS A 646 -46.04 2.40 -8.22
C LYS A 646 -45.76 3.23 -6.97
N LYS A 647 -46.61 4.27 -6.85
CA LYS A 647 -46.82 5.20 -5.73
C LYS A 647 -46.00 4.94 -4.46
N ALA A 648 -45.08 5.85 -4.20
CA ALA A 648 -44.33 5.93 -2.94
C ALA A 648 -44.99 6.93 -1.99
N GLU A 649 -45.23 6.54 -0.75
CA GLU A 649 -45.47 7.44 0.37
C GLU A 649 -44.17 8.16 0.77
N PRO A 650 -44.23 9.38 1.28
CA PRO A 650 -43.04 10.19 1.53
C PRO A 650 -42.27 9.70 2.74
N ILE A 651 -40.98 9.41 2.52
CA ILE A 651 -40.02 9.02 3.59
C ILE A 651 -39.45 10.29 4.21
N GLN A 652 -39.53 10.39 5.55
CA GLN A 652 -38.99 11.46 6.33
C GLN A 652 -37.44 11.52 6.20
N ASN A 653 -36.92 12.75 6.06
CA ASN A 653 -35.51 13.08 5.97
C ASN A 653 -34.68 12.52 7.14
N ILE A 654 -33.76 11.63 6.83
CA ILE A 654 -32.62 11.31 7.68
C ILE A 654 -31.38 11.87 6.97
N GLN A 655 -30.71 12.80 7.63
CA GLN A 655 -29.47 13.42 7.12
C GLN A 655 -28.39 12.34 6.89
N PRO A 656 -27.64 12.38 5.78
CA PRO A 656 -26.56 11.46 5.53
C PRO A 656 -25.37 11.75 6.44
N LYS A 657 -24.88 10.74 7.13
CA LYS A 657 -23.55 10.79 7.74
C LYS A 657 -22.52 10.76 6.60
N GLU A 658 -21.65 11.74 6.61
CA GLU A 658 -20.51 11.81 5.71
C GLU A 658 -19.67 10.53 5.84
N GLN A 659 -19.59 9.74 4.78
CA GLN A 659 -18.55 8.73 4.64
C GLN A 659 -17.29 9.43 4.20
N LEU A 660 -16.29 9.43 5.07
CA LEU A 660 -14.94 9.85 4.75
C LEU A 660 -14.37 8.96 3.63
N GLU A 661 -14.09 9.58 2.50
CA GLU A 661 -13.23 8.97 1.48
C GLU A 661 -11.83 8.76 2.09
N VAL A 662 -11.47 7.52 2.29
CA VAL A 662 -10.10 7.15 2.63
C VAL A 662 -9.36 6.92 1.31
N VAL A 663 -8.35 7.73 1.09
CA VAL A 663 -7.41 7.69 -0.04
C VAL A 663 -6.65 6.37 -0.12
#